data_4768e5e0b99641cd563508f110ca44d7
#
_entry.id   4768e5e0b99641cd563508f110ca44d7
#
_cell.length_a   1.000
_cell.length_b   1.000
_cell.length_c   1.000
_cell.angle_alpha   90.00
_cell.angle_beta   90.00
_cell.angle_gamma   90.00
#
_symmetry.space_group_name_H-M   'P 1'
#
loop_
_entity.id
_entity.type
_entity.pdbx_description
1 polymer ?
#
loop_
_entity_poly.entity_id
_entity_poly.type
_entity_poly.pdbx_seq_one_letter_code
_entity_poly.pdbx_strand_id
1 'polypeptide(L)'
;MVRTATFALSGAALVATASSFLVPSRPLSTFSSLASDAKLSVQPKDGAPRSMRRGRWAMSSVPGDAHGEVGGERYYGPTSKPLLDSVQSPADMKRFSLNELKQLAYELRWETLEAVSKTGGHLGSSLGVIELTVALHYVFDAPEDKITWDVSHQVYPHKILTGRRDRMHTLRQSGGLSGFAKRSESEFDCFGAGHSSTSISSAMGMSVGKAQLGKRRNNCVAVIGDGAITGGMAFEAMNCAGYLGVRHMVILNDNGQVSLPTGTHSAGGVVPAGALSSYTGRLMSSRSFKSVRDVAKAFNKLLPSNLQNVNAKIDEYARGMMSGGTLFEELGYYYVGPVDGHDLENLVPILENIRDKKDDKPVLLHIRTEKGMGYPPAMAASDKYHGVAKFNVATGKQHKGVSSNPSLTSIFANTLIDIATEDRSVVGITAAMPGGTGMDMFGRRFPKRTYDVGIAEQHAVTFAAGMAVEGLKPFCCVYSTFMQRAYDQVMHDVVVQKLPVRMILDRAGLVGNDGPTHHGSFDLTYLGTLPNIVIMAPSDEIELMNMIQTAYAIDDKPSVVRYPRGTGYGLEKLRSLFGYELDEMPAKGEELPIGKGRIVRRPRATARQKAVILSLGTRLAPSLEAAIQLEEENPDMGVTVADARFMKPLDVELIRRLAQEHDAMLTVEENAVGGFGAHVLHFMVLDGLMDDGKIKVRPMVLPDTFIEAGTQTEQYEEAGLSSGHIRASVLRLFDQTPVPTMTQSRAPAV
;
A
#
# COMPACT_ATOMS: atom_id res chain seq x y z
N MET A 1 -32.48 53.32 -14.73
CA MET A 1 -31.81 54.56 -14.29
C MET A 1 -30.44 54.21 -13.77
N VAL A 2 -29.45 54.59 -14.56
CA VAL A 2 -28.01 54.38 -14.38
C VAL A 2 -27.50 55.32 -13.29
N ARG A 3 -26.60 54.86 -12.44
CA ARG A 3 -25.59 55.72 -11.80
C ARG A 3 -24.27 54.97 -11.70
N THR A 4 -23.40 55.33 -12.59
CA THR A 4 -21.95 55.19 -12.63
C THR A 4 -21.31 55.98 -11.48
N ALA A 5 -20.37 55.41 -10.77
CA ALA A 5 -19.42 56.14 -9.91
C ALA A 5 -17.99 55.73 -10.31
N THR A 6 -17.31 56.66 -10.92
CA THR A 6 -15.89 56.64 -11.28
C THR A 6 -15.08 57.01 -10.03
N PHE A 7 -14.06 56.24 -9.69
CA PHE A 7 -12.99 56.70 -8.78
C PHE A 7 -11.65 56.69 -9.48
N ALA A 8 -11.01 57.84 -9.43
CA ALA A 8 -9.76 58.16 -10.08
C ALA A 8 -8.56 57.60 -9.36
N LEU A 9 -7.60 57.13 -10.13
CA LEU A 9 -6.24 56.77 -9.72
C LEU A 9 -5.41 58.02 -9.39
N SER A 10 -4.66 57.95 -8.29
CA SER A 10 -3.45 58.76 -8.11
C SER A 10 -2.28 57.82 -7.89
N GLY A 11 -1.30 57.89 -8.77
CA GLY A 11 -0.10 57.08 -8.76
C GLY A 11 0.97 57.59 -7.77
N ALA A 12 1.75 56.65 -7.31
CA ALA A 12 3.11 56.92 -6.79
C ALA A 12 3.99 55.74 -7.21
N ALA A 13 4.89 56.00 -8.13
CA ALA A 13 5.93 55.06 -8.53
C ALA A 13 7.02 54.99 -7.46
N LEU A 14 7.34 53.78 -7.03
CA LEU A 14 8.58 53.48 -6.29
C LEU A 14 9.46 52.60 -7.19
N VAL A 15 10.55 53.21 -7.66
CA VAL A 15 11.65 52.56 -8.40
C VAL A 15 12.51 51.83 -7.35
N ALA A 16 12.60 50.54 -7.41
CA ALA A 16 13.60 49.77 -6.68
C ALA A 16 14.63 49.25 -7.68
N THR A 17 15.85 49.70 -7.53
CA THR A 17 17.03 49.29 -8.31
C THR A 17 17.47 47.89 -7.96
N ALA A 18 17.50 47.01 -8.96
CA ALA A 18 18.12 45.69 -8.85
C ALA A 18 19.65 45.83 -9.00
N SER A 19 20.40 45.47 -7.98
CA SER A 19 21.85 45.29 -8.08
C SER A 19 22.17 43.84 -8.44
N SER A 20 22.68 43.67 -9.63
CA SER A 20 23.19 42.40 -10.16
C SER A 20 24.53 42.03 -9.47
N PHE A 21 24.62 40.87 -8.85
CA PHE A 21 25.88 40.24 -8.49
C PHE A 21 26.31 39.31 -9.58
N LEU A 22 27.34 39.72 -10.30
CA LEU A 22 28.11 38.88 -11.24
C LEU A 22 29.14 38.06 -10.45
N VAL A 23 29.09 36.76 -10.60
CA VAL A 23 30.16 35.83 -10.16
C VAL A 23 30.97 35.43 -11.40
N PRO A 24 32.31 35.57 -11.41
CA PRO A 24 33.09 35.24 -12.60
C PRO A 24 33.32 33.74 -12.73
N SER A 25 33.06 33.24 -13.93
CA SER A 25 33.42 31.90 -14.43
C SER A 25 34.94 31.78 -14.62
N ARG A 26 35.55 30.72 -14.09
CA ARG A 26 36.91 30.27 -14.49
C ARG A 26 36.78 28.94 -15.24
N PRO A 27 37.60 28.73 -16.28
CA PRO A 27 37.52 27.57 -17.15
C PRO A 27 38.25 26.36 -16.55
N LEU A 28 37.70 25.19 -16.84
CA LEU A 28 38.33 23.86 -16.61
C LEU A 28 39.51 23.68 -17.57
N SER A 29 40.71 23.45 -17.03
CA SER A 29 41.85 22.92 -17.77
C SER A 29 42.09 21.48 -17.36
N THR A 30 42.15 20.66 -18.39
CA THR A 30 42.65 19.29 -18.53
C THR A 30 43.83 18.91 -17.61
N PHE A 31 43.71 17.74 -16.97
CA PHE A 31 44.88 16.93 -16.61
C PHE A 31 44.62 15.47 -16.98
N SER A 32 45.45 15.02 -17.90
CA SER A 32 45.62 13.64 -18.30
C SER A 32 46.70 12.97 -17.48
N SER A 33 46.48 11.68 -17.23
CA SER A 33 47.43 10.59 -17.04
C SER A 33 48.64 10.77 -16.09
N LEU A 34 48.68 9.86 -15.10
CA LEU A 34 49.87 9.04 -14.82
C LEU A 34 49.49 7.86 -13.92
N ALA A 35 49.57 6.68 -14.51
CA ALA A 35 49.59 5.42 -13.76
C ALA A 35 51.04 5.18 -13.29
N SER A 36 51.22 4.77 -12.05
CA SER A 36 52.32 3.85 -11.70
C SER A 36 52.13 3.24 -10.32
N ASP A 37 52.37 1.98 -10.28
CA ASP A 37 52.42 1.01 -9.22
C ASP A 37 53.06 1.48 -7.90
N ALA A 38 52.38 1.18 -6.79
CA ALA A 38 53.06 0.90 -5.52
C ALA A 38 52.23 -0.09 -4.70
N LYS A 39 52.63 -1.35 -4.71
CA LYS A 39 52.22 -2.34 -3.71
C LYS A 39 52.82 -1.94 -2.36
N LEU A 40 51.95 -1.62 -1.41
CA LEU A 40 52.33 -1.56 0.01
C LEU A 40 51.44 -2.53 0.77
N SER A 41 52.06 -3.61 1.23
CA SER A 41 51.53 -4.55 2.20
C SER A 41 51.38 -3.86 3.55
N VAL A 42 50.15 -3.74 4.05
CA VAL A 42 49.87 -3.33 5.43
C VAL A 42 49.25 -4.52 6.15
N GLN A 43 49.98 -5.08 7.08
CA GLN A 43 49.45 -6.03 8.07
C GLN A 43 48.45 -5.35 8.97
N PRO A 44 47.36 -6.03 9.39
CA PRO A 44 46.39 -5.46 10.31
C PRO A 44 46.97 -5.39 11.71
N LYS A 45 47.06 -4.19 12.25
CA LYS A 45 47.25 -4.01 13.70
C LYS A 45 45.90 -4.20 14.38
N ASP A 46 45.84 -5.18 15.28
CA ASP A 46 44.79 -5.38 16.23
C ASP A 46 44.53 -4.13 17.05
N GLY A 47 43.37 -3.54 16.85
CA GLY A 47 42.84 -2.38 17.57
C GLY A 47 41.36 -2.32 17.36
N ALA A 48 40.61 -3.26 17.95
CA ALA A 48 39.16 -3.20 17.97
C ALA A 48 38.71 -1.88 18.61
N PRO A 49 37.85 -1.08 17.94
CA PRO A 49 37.21 0.05 18.61
C PRO A 49 36.31 -0.49 19.72
N ARG A 50 36.52 -0.03 20.95
CA ARG A 50 35.67 -0.30 22.10
C ARG A 50 34.24 -0.16 21.66
N SER A 51 33.52 -1.28 21.64
CA SER A 51 32.07 -1.35 21.48
C SER A 51 31.44 -0.32 22.40
N MET A 52 30.69 0.64 21.81
CA MET A 52 29.72 1.40 22.59
C MET A 52 28.90 0.38 23.36
N ARG A 53 28.92 0.49 24.65
CA ARG A 53 27.95 -0.16 25.52
C ARG A 53 26.58 0.25 25.01
N ARG A 54 25.96 -0.60 24.20
CA ARG A 54 24.52 -0.62 24.04
C ARG A 54 24.02 -0.73 25.47
N GLY A 55 23.28 0.28 25.90
CA GLY A 55 22.57 0.18 27.17
C GLY A 55 21.83 -1.16 27.10
N ARG A 56 22.23 -2.11 27.94
CA ARG A 56 21.40 -3.26 28.23
C ARG A 56 20.12 -2.65 28.76
N TRP A 57 19.09 -2.62 27.93
CA TRP A 57 17.73 -2.59 28.42
C TRP A 57 17.60 -3.90 29.22
N ALA A 58 17.91 -3.80 30.51
CA ALA A 58 17.58 -4.87 31.42
C ALA A 58 16.05 -4.94 31.32
N MET A 59 15.52 -5.97 30.70
CA MET A 59 14.21 -6.46 31.08
C MET A 59 14.28 -6.56 32.60
N SER A 60 13.63 -5.63 33.29
CA SER A 60 13.42 -5.79 34.72
C SER A 60 12.77 -7.16 34.85
N SER A 61 13.41 -8.08 35.55
CA SER A 61 12.88 -9.40 35.81
C SER A 61 11.49 -9.25 36.41
N VAL A 62 10.46 -9.41 35.57
CA VAL A 62 9.10 -9.54 36.03
C VAL A 62 9.07 -10.91 36.71
N PRO A 63 8.73 -11.02 38.00
CA PRO A 63 8.66 -12.31 38.67
C PRO A 63 7.59 -13.16 37.98
N GLY A 64 7.98 -14.21 37.30
CA GLY A 64 7.05 -15.15 36.68
C GLY A 64 7.47 -15.73 35.32
N ASP A 65 8.73 -15.54 34.89
CA ASP A 65 9.23 -16.19 33.65
C ASP A 65 9.27 -17.71 33.84
N ALA A 66 8.16 -18.37 33.50
CA ALA A 66 8.13 -19.82 33.39
C ALA A 66 8.64 -20.22 32.01
N HIS A 67 9.85 -20.73 31.95
CA HIS A 67 10.42 -21.33 30.74
C HIS A 67 9.77 -22.69 30.49
N GLY A 68 9.00 -22.81 29.39
CA GLY A 68 8.46 -24.09 28.93
C GLY A 68 9.14 -24.53 27.65
N GLU A 69 9.26 -25.84 27.42
CA GLU A 69 9.60 -26.40 26.12
C GLU A 69 8.30 -26.76 25.40
N VAL A 70 8.12 -26.21 24.19
CA VAL A 70 7.05 -26.63 23.29
C VAL A 70 7.70 -27.27 22.07
N GLY A 71 7.54 -28.57 21.90
CA GLY A 71 8.14 -29.32 20.79
C GLY A 71 9.66 -29.39 20.79
N GLY A 72 10.32 -29.33 21.97
CA GLY A 72 11.80 -29.36 22.11
C GLY A 72 12.47 -28.01 21.91
N GLU A 73 11.74 -26.92 21.71
CA GLU A 73 12.25 -25.55 21.54
C GLU A 73 11.84 -24.66 22.73
N ARG A 74 12.73 -23.77 23.17
CA ARG A 74 12.47 -22.90 24.32
C ARG A 74 11.42 -21.83 23.98
N TYR A 75 10.31 -21.84 24.70
CA TYR A 75 9.30 -20.80 24.69
C TYR A 75 9.61 -19.74 25.75
N TYR A 76 9.62 -18.48 25.37
CA TYR A 76 9.97 -17.35 26.23
C TYR A 76 8.76 -16.52 26.68
N GLY A 77 7.55 -16.89 26.28
CA GLY A 77 6.34 -16.16 26.60
C GLY A 77 5.77 -16.51 27.99
N PRO A 78 4.84 -15.68 28.52
CA PRO A 78 4.19 -15.94 29.79
C PRO A 78 3.26 -17.16 29.69
N THR A 79 3.20 -17.95 30.75
CA THR A 79 2.29 -19.11 30.87
C THR A 79 0.86 -18.69 31.19
N SER A 80 0.66 -17.48 31.72
CA SER A 80 -0.65 -16.88 32.02
C SER A 80 -0.63 -15.41 31.73
N LYS A 81 -1.80 -14.82 31.44
CA LYS A 81 -1.98 -13.40 31.07
C LYS A 81 -3.05 -12.76 31.96
N PRO A 82 -2.87 -12.74 33.30
CA PRO A 82 -3.95 -12.40 34.22
C PRO A 82 -4.49 -10.98 34.09
N LEU A 83 -3.66 -10.00 33.71
CA LEU A 83 -4.13 -8.64 33.48
C LEU A 83 -4.92 -8.58 32.17
N LEU A 84 -4.40 -9.15 31.10
CA LEU A 84 -5.08 -9.17 29.80
C LEU A 84 -6.39 -9.99 29.88
N ASP A 85 -6.44 -11.06 30.68
CA ASP A 85 -7.66 -11.87 30.92
C ASP A 85 -8.75 -11.05 31.62
N SER A 86 -8.38 -9.98 32.34
CA SER A 86 -9.31 -9.10 33.04
C SER A 86 -9.81 -7.92 32.16
N VAL A 87 -9.27 -7.76 30.93
CA VAL A 87 -9.62 -6.67 30.02
C VAL A 87 -10.56 -7.16 28.94
N GLN A 88 -11.81 -6.73 28.99
CA GLN A 88 -12.80 -6.93 27.94
C GLN A 88 -12.98 -5.67 27.09
N SER A 89 -12.72 -4.51 27.67
CA SER A 89 -12.80 -3.20 27.01
C SER A 89 -11.77 -2.24 27.59
N PRO A 90 -11.47 -1.11 26.92
CA PRO A 90 -10.57 -0.09 27.45
C PRO A 90 -10.97 0.45 28.82
N ALA A 91 -12.25 0.43 29.18
CA ALA A 91 -12.72 0.90 30.48
C ALA A 91 -12.12 0.09 31.65
N ASP A 92 -11.86 -1.19 31.44
CA ASP A 92 -11.30 -2.07 32.48
C ASP A 92 -9.86 -1.69 32.87
N MET A 93 -9.14 -1.04 31.95
CA MET A 93 -7.74 -0.64 32.15
C MET A 93 -7.61 0.63 33.00
N LYS A 94 -8.67 1.43 33.13
CA LYS A 94 -8.62 2.77 33.79
C LYS A 94 -8.21 2.68 35.26
N ARG A 95 -8.35 1.53 35.91
CA ARG A 95 -7.99 1.28 37.30
C ARG A 95 -6.55 0.81 37.51
N PHE A 96 -5.84 0.49 36.44
CA PHE A 96 -4.50 -0.10 36.52
C PHE A 96 -3.46 0.91 36.94
N SER A 97 -2.55 0.50 37.82
CA SER A 97 -1.34 1.25 38.11
C SER A 97 -0.37 1.20 36.93
N LEU A 98 0.61 2.08 36.93
CA LEU A 98 1.64 2.12 35.89
C LEU A 98 2.40 0.78 35.73
N ASN A 99 2.66 0.08 36.85
CA ASN A 99 3.30 -1.24 36.82
C ASN A 99 2.39 -2.31 36.18
N GLU A 100 1.10 -2.27 36.46
CA GLU A 100 0.12 -3.16 35.81
C GLU A 100 -0.02 -2.83 34.32
N LEU A 101 0.04 -1.57 33.91
CA LEU A 101 0.06 -1.19 32.48
C LEU A 101 1.31 -1.74 31.75
N LYS A 102 2.48 -1.74 32.41
CA LYS A 102 3.69 -2.36 31.86
C LYS A 102 3.56 -3.87 31.72
N GLN A 103 2.98 -4.52 32.71
CA GLN A 103 2.70 -5.96 32.67
C GLN A 103 1.66 -6.29 31.60
N LEU A 104 0.59 -5.49 31.49
CA LEU A 104 -0.40 -5.62 30.42
C LEU A 104 0.23 -5.48 29.04
N ALA A 105 1.13 -4.53 28.84
CA ALA A 105 1.85 -4.36 27.57
C ALA A 105 2.70 -5.60 27.24
N TYR A 106 3.35 -6.22 28.23
CA TYR A 106 4.07 -7.47 28.05
C TYR A 106 3.14 -8.63 27.64
N GLU A 107 2.02 -8.82 28.33
CA GLU A 107 1.02 -9.85 28.02
C GLU A 107 0.39 -9.66 26.64
N LEU A 108 0.05 -8.41 26.28
CA LEU A 108 -0.53 -8.02 24.99
C LEU A 108 0.44 -8.29 23.82
N ARG A 109 1.75 -8.06 24.03
CA ARG A 109 2.77 -8.37 23.04
C ARG A 109 2.79 -9.87 22.71
N TRP A 110 2.78 -10.71 23.73
CA TRP A 110 2.80 -12.15 23.54
C TRP A 110 1.48 -12.67 22.95
N GLU A 111 0.34 -12.12 23.36
CA GLU A 111 -0.95 -12.44 22.73
C GLU A 111 -0.95 -12.11 21.24
N THR A 112 -0.41 -10.94 20.86
CA THR A 112 -0.28 -10.52 19.47
C THR A 112 0.62 -11.47 18.68
N LEU A 113 1.76 -11.88 19.24
CA LEU A 113 2.68 -12.84 18.64
C LEU A 113 2.02 -14.21 18.41
N GLU A 114 1.34 -14.74 19.40
CA GLU A 114 0.66 -16.05 19.33
C GLU A 114 -0.49 -16.04 18.31
N ALA A 115 -1.29 -14.97 18.28
CA ALA A 115 -2.37 -14.83 17.32
C ALA A 115 -1.84 -14.79 15.89
N VAL A 116 -0.88 -13.89 15.60
CA VAL A 116 -0.34 -13.71 14.27
C VAL A 116 0.50 -14.90 13.79
N SER A 117 1.13 -15.64 14.72
CA SER A 117 1.86 -16.86 14.37
C SER A 117 0.97 -17.91 13.67
N LYS A 118 -0.30 -17.97 14.03
CA LYS A 118 -1.31 -18.92 13.51
C LYS A 118 -1.98 -18.43 12.23
N THR A 119 -2.10 -17.11 12.03
CA THR A 119 -2.85 -16.53 10.91
C THR A 119 -1.95 -15.92 9.83
N GLY A 120 -0.74 -15.46 10.20
CA GLY A 120 0.04 -14.52 9.43
C GLY A 120 -0.53 -13.11 9.54
N GLY A 121 0.14 -12.12 8.97
CA GLY A 121 -0.31 -10.72 8.96
C GLY A 121 0.80 -9.71 9.22
N HIS A 122 0.42 -8.49 9.64
CA HIS A 122 1.34 -7.35 9.85
C HIS A 122 1.87 -7.34 11.30
N LEU A 123 2.94 -8.08 11.55
CA LEU A 123 3.44 -8.29 12.91
C LEU A 123 4.31 -7.14 13.41
N GLY A 124 5.35 -6.77 12.65
CA GLY A 124 6.34 -5.82 13.12
C GLY A 124 5.77 -4.45 13.47
N SER A 125 4.81 -3.96 12.69
CA SER A 125 4.12 -2.69 12.95
C SER A 125 3.29 -2.75 14.23
N SER A 126 2.60 -3.87 14.47
CA SER A 126 1.80 -4.10 15.68
C SER A 126 2.67 -4.17 16.93
N LEU A 127 3.81 -4.88 16.87
CA LEU A 127 4.76 -4.96 18.00
C LEU A 127 5.41 -3.61 18.35
N GLY A 128 5.56 -2.74 17.35
CA GLY A 128 6.13 -1.41 17.53
C GLY A 128 5.23 -0.42 18.28
N VAL A 129 3.94 -0.73 18.47
CA VAL A 129 2.97 0.19 19.09
C VAL A 129 2.24 -0.41 20.30
N ILE A 130 2.76 -1.47 20.91
CA ILE A 130 2.12 -2.11 22.07
C ILE A 130 1.93 -1.10 23.19
N GLU A 131 3.01 -0.44 23.63
CA GLU A 131 2.97 0.54 24.73
C GLU A 131 2.11 1.76 24.36
N LEU A 132 2.23 2.25 23.14
CA LEU A 132 1.38 3.35 22.63
C LEU A 132 -0.10 2.96 22.70
N THR A 133 -0.46 1.75 22.27
CA THR A 133 -1.86 1.27 22.29
C THR A 133 -2.40 1.19 23.71
N VAL A 134 -1.62 0.65 24.64
CA VAL A 134 -1.97 0.60 26.08
C VAL A 134 -2.17 2.01 26.63
N ALA A 135 -1.22 2.93 26.35
CA ALA A 135 -1.29 4.32 26.82
C ALA A 135 -2.52 5.05 26.26
N LEU A 136 -2.80 4.89 24.97
CA LEU A 136 -3.96 5.51 24.31
C LEU A 136 -5.27 5.06 24.95
N HIS A 137 -5.46 3.74 25.11
CA HIS A 137 -6.68 3.19 25.71
C HIS A 137 -6.78 3.43 27.22
N TYR A 138 -5.66 3.64 27.90
CA TYR A 138 -5.65 4.06 29.30
C TYR A 138 -6.03 5.53 29.47
N VAL A 139 -5.52 6.43 28.61
CA VAL A 139 -5.72 7.88 28.79
C VAL A 139 -7.04 8.34 28.18
N PHE A 140 -7.38 7.92 26.96
CA PHE A 140 -8.56 8.38 26.23
C PHE A 140 -9.77 7.48 26.46
N ASP A 141 -10.96 8.07 26.47
CA ASP A 141 -12.23 7.38 26.73
C ASP A 141 -12.87 6.93 25.41
N ALA A 142 -12.22 5.97 24.74
CA ALA A 142 -12.80 5.33 23.55
C ALA A 142 -14.01 4.44 23.93
N PRO A 143 -15.09 4.42 23.11
CA PRO A 143 -15.20 4.96 21.77
C PRO A 143 -15.64 6.43 21.69
N GLU A 144 -15.90 7.12 22.81
CA GLU A 144 -16.29 8.53 22.80
C GLU A 144 -15.16 9.41 22.26
N ASP A 145 -13.93 9.28 22.77
CA ASP A 145 -12.73 9.76 22.12
C ASP A 145 -12.44 8.91 20.89
N LYS A 146 -12.10 9.54 19.77
CA LYS A 146 -11.90 8.87 18.49
C LYS A 146 -10.41 8.63 18.23
N ILE A 147 -10.02 7.38 18.05
CA ILE A 147 -8.64 6.99 17.70
C ILE A 147 -8.65 6.42 16.31
N THR A 148 -7.96 7.06 15.36
CA THR A 148 -7.79 6.61 13.98
C THR A 148 -6.39 6.08 13.78
N TRP A 149 -6.27 4.94 13.11
CA TRP A 149 -5.01 4.29 12.79
C TRP A 149 -4.73 4.42 11.30
N ASP A 150 -3.71 5.21 10.92
CA ASP A 150 -3.35 5.37 9.51
C ASP A 150 -2.84 4.05 8.93
N VAL A 151 -3.23 3.71 7.69
CA VAL A 151 -3.01 2.39 7.06
C VAL A 151 -3.57 1.24 7.90
N SER A 152 -3.29 1.27 9.23
CA SER A 152 -3.80 0.32 10.22
C SER A 152 -3.09 -1.05 10.26
N HIS A 153 -1.86 -1.14 9.75
CA HIS A 153 -1.00 -2.32 9.93
C HIS A 153 -0.68 -2.59 11.41
N GLN A 154 -0.78 -1.59 12.27
CA GLN A 154 -0.47 -1.63 13.70
C GLN A 154 -1.70 -1.91 14.60
N VAL A 155 -2.86 -2.28 14.03
CA VAL A 155 -4.14 -2.28 14.75
C VAL A 155 -4.40 -3.53 15.60
N TYR A 156 -3.59 -4.57 15.52
CA TYR A 156 -3.88 -5.85 16.21
C TYR A 156 -3.94 -5.72 17.73
N PRO A 157 -3.03 -5.01 18.42
CA PRO A 157 -3.16 -4.74 19.86
C PRO A 157 -4.46 -3.99 20.21
N HIS A 158 -4.87 -3.04 19.37
CA HIS A 158 -6.14 -2.33 19.54
C HIS A 158 -7.34 -3.30 19.45
N LYS A 159 -7.35 -4.23 18.47
CA LYS A 159 -8.43 -5.23 18.35
C LYS A 159 -8.51 -6.12 19.60
N ILE A 160 -7.36 -6.54 20.13
CA ILE A 160 -7.31 -7.38 21.34
C ILE A 160 -7.89 -6.63 22.53
N LEU A 161 -7.48 -5.36 22.78
CA LEU A 161 -7.95 -4.57 23.92
C LEU A 161 -9.41 -4.08 23.81
N THR A 162 -10.01 -4.21 22.63
CA THR A 162 -11.38 -3.76 22.33
C THR A 162 -12.35 -4.93 22.10
N GLY A 163 -12.18 -6.04 22.84
CA GLY A 163 -13.13 -7.14 22.91
C GLY A 163 -13.10 -8.14 21.76
N ARG A 164 -12.05 -8.12 20.91
CA ARG A 164 -11.94 -9.05 19.77
C ARG A 164 -10.86 -10.12 19.95
N ARG A 165 -10.31 -10.27 21.17
CA ARG A 165 -9.24 -11.20 21.49
C ARG A 165 -9.56 -12.63 21.07
N ASP A 166 -10.73 -13.12 21.44
CA ASP A 166 -11.17 -14.51 21.18
C ASP A 166 -11.32 -14.81 19.70
N ARG A 167 -11.53 -13.78 18.87
CA ARG A 167 -11.67 -13.87 17.42
C ARG A 167 -10.37 -13.68 16.64
N MET A 168 -9.25 -13.37 17.31
CA MET A 168 -7.97 -13.11 16.62
C MET A 168 -7.46 -14.32 15.81
N HIS A 169 -7.89 -15.54 16.14
CA HIS A 169 -7.58 -16.74 15.37
C HIS A 169 -8.23 -16.75 13.96
N THR A 170 -9.22 -15.89 13.71
CA THR A 170 -9.89 -15.72 12.42
C THR A 170 -9.35 -14.57 11.58
N LEU A 171 -8.27 -13.92 12.02
CA LEU A 171 -7.71 -12.73 11.39
C LEU A 171 -7.37 -12.98 9.92
N ARG A 172 -7.85 -12.12 9.00
CA ARG A 172 -7.61 -12.18 7.55
C ARG A 172 -8.13 -13.45 6.87
N GLN A 173 -9.14 -14.08 7.43
CA GLN A 173 -9.81 -15.28 6.89
C GLN A 173 -11.25 -14.96 6.51
N SER A 174 -11.85 -15.80 5.69
CA SER A 174 -13.27 -15.68 5.29
C SER A 174 -14.19 -15.67 6.51
N GLY A 175 -15.09 -14.68 6.60
CA GLY A 175 -15.97 -14.48 7.74
C GLY A 175 -15.30 -14.07 9.05
N GLY A 176 -13.98 -13.86 9.03
CA GLY A 176 -13.17 -13.51 10.19
C GLY A 176 -12.92 -12.00 10.35
N LEU A 177 -11.95 -11.68 11.23
CA LEU A 177 -11.52 -10.30 11.45
C LEU A 177 -10.70 -9.77 10.28
N SER A 178 -10.95 -8.53 9.88
CA SER A 178 -10.13 -7.79 8.91
C SER A 178 -8.70 -7.59 9.43
N GLY A 179 -7.73 -7.58 8.53
CA GLY A 179 -6.35 -7.18 8.83
C GLY A 179 -6.17 -5.69 9.16
N PHE A 180 -7.24 -4.89 9.03
CA PHE A 180 -7.25 -3.44 9.17
C PHE A 180 -8.40 -3.01 10.10
N ALA A 181 -8.43 -1.74 10.51
CA ALA A 181 -9.56 -1.17 11.22
C ALA A 181 -10.80 -1.19 10.31
N LYS A 182 -11.94 -1.65 10.83
CA LYS A 182 -13.18 -1.81 10.07
C LYS A 182 -14.38 -1.44 10.92
N ARG A 183 -15.11 -0.39 10.54
CA ARG A 183 -16.23 0.15 11.32
C ARG A 183 -17.34 -0.85 11.64
N SER A 184 -17.57 -1.81 10.74
CA SER A 184 -18.59 -2.86 10.97
C SER A 184 -18.16 -3.95 11.94
N GLU A 185 -16.89 -3.98 12.39
CA GLU A 185 -16.41 -4.95 13.37
C GLU A 185 -16.58 -4.50 14.82
N SER A 186 -16.46 -3.19 15.06
CA SER A 186 -16.44 -2.65 16.42
C SER A 186 -16.72 -1.14 16.41
N GLU A 187 -17.43 -0.66 17.43
CA GLU A 187 -17.61 0.77 17.70
C GLU A 187 -16.29 1.53 17.99
N PHE A 188 -15.27 0.81 18.42
CA PHE A 188 -13.93 1.35 18.64
C PHE A 188 -13.17 1.62 17.34
N ASP A 189 -13.56 0.99 16.24
CA ASP A 189 -13.02 1.27 14.90
C ASP A 189 -13.77 2.46 14.28
N CYS A 190 -13.52 3.66 14.80
CA CYS A 190 -14.28 4.86 14.43
C CYS A 190 -14.15 5.25 12.94
N PHE A 191 -13.10 4.81 12.26
CA PHE A 191 -12.85 5.02 10.84
C PHE A 191 -12.14 3.80 10.22
N GLY A 192 -12.60 3.34 9.04
CA GLY A 192 -11.97 2.26 8.31
C GLY A 192 -10.62 2.68 7.73
N ALA A 193 -9.70 1.75 7.59
CA ALA A 193 -8.36 2.01 7.07
C ALA A 193 -7.90 0.91 6.10
N GLY A 194 -6.72 1.10 5.51
CA GLY A 194 -6.11 0.22 4.51
C GLY A 194 -5.21 0.99 3.55
N HIS A 195 -5.62 2.23 3.19
CA HIS A 195 -4.83 3.18 2.42
C HIS A 195 -4.22 4.24 3.35
N SER A 196 -3.02 4.72 3.01
CA SER A 196 -2.27 5.65 3.86
C SER A 196 -2.76 7.10 3.78
N SER A 197 -2.28 7.90 4.73
CA SER A 197 -2.35 9.38 4.72
C SER A 197 -3.76 9.95 4.93
N THR A 198 -4.72 9.13 5.37
CA THR A 198 -6.13 9.53 5.54
C THR A 198 -6.50 9.90 6.98
N SER A 199 -5.71 9.46 7.97
CA SER A 199 -6.06 9.55 9.39
C SER A 199 -6.16 10.99 9.90
N ILE A 200 -5.27 11.90 9.45
CA ILE A 200 -5.28 13.30 9.89
C ILE A 200 -6.56 13.98 9.40
N SER A 201 -6.89 13.83 8.11
CA SER A 201 -8.14 14.39 7.54
C SER A 201 -9.36 13.85 8.25
N SER A 202 -9.44 12.54 8.51
CA SER A 202 -10.60 11.93 9.16
C SER A 202 -10.73 12.35 10.63
N ALA A 203 -9.62 12.41 11.38
CA ALA A 203 -9.63 12.90 12.77
C ALA A 203 -10.03 14.36 12.86
N MET A 204 -9.49 15.20 11.96
CA MET A 204 -9.88 16.61 11.85
C MET A 204 -11.38 16.75 11.53
N GLY A 205 -11.88 16.02 10.56
CA GLY A 205 -13.30 16.03 10.20
C GLY A 205 -14.21 15.61 11.36
N MET A 206 -13.82 14.56 12.10
CA MET A 206 -14.54 14.14 13.31
C MET A 206 -14.48 15.22 14.41
N SER A 207 -13.36 15.90 14.57
CA SER A 207 -13.22 16.99 15.55
C SER A 207 -14.14 18.18 15.20
N VAL A 208 -14.16 18.60 13.94
CA VAL A 208 -15.08 19.63 13.44
C VAL A 208 -16.54 19.20 13.67
N GLY A 209 -16.90 17.97 13.31
CA GLY A 209 -18.24 17.42 13.51
C GLY A 209 -18.65 17.42 14.98
N LYS A 210 -17.76 17.01 15.89
CA LYS A 210 -18.02 17.06 17.34
C LYS A 210 -18.21 18.49 17.85
N ALA A 211 -17.40 19.42 17.37
CA ALA A 211 -17.53 20.84 17.75
C ALA A 211 -18.88 21.40 17.31
N GLN A 212 -19.34 21.13 16.09
CA GLN A 212 -20.65 21.53 15.58
C GLN A 212 -21.82 20.92 16.36
N LEU A 213 -21.64 19.70 16.87
CA LEU A 213 -22.63 19.01 17.71
C LEU A 213 -22.53 19.38 19.19
N GLY A 214 -21.70 20.36 19.57
CA GLY A 214 -21.51 20.77 20.96
C GLY A 214 -20.68 19.79 21.82
N LYS A 215 -20.06 18.78 21.21
CA LYS A 215 -19.26 17.74 21.88
C LYS A 215 -17.74 18.09 21.93
N ARG A 216 -17.40 19.34 22.21
CA ARG A 216 -16.00 19.83 22.12
C ARG A 216 -15.00 19.16 23.07
N ARG A 217 -15.46 18.51 24.13
CA ARG A 217 -14.57 17.89 25.14
C ARG A 217 -13.95 16.57 24.69
N ASN A 218 -14.53 15.91 23.67
CA ASN A 218 -14.05 14.62 23.19
C ASN A 218 -12.87 14.82 22.23
N ASN A 219 -11.84 14.01 22.41
CA ASN A 219 -10.63 14.09 21.60
C ASN A 219 -10.76 13.31 20.29
N CYS A 220 -10.00 13.74 19.28
CA CYS A 220 -9.80 13.00 18.05
C CYS A 220 -8.29 12.84 17.83
N VAL A 221 -7.83 11.60 17.80
CA VAL A 221 -6.43 11.22 17.72
C VAL A 221 -6.18 10.51 16.40
N ALA A 222 -5.19 10.98 15.64
CA ALA A 222 -4.69 10.32 14.44
C ALA A 222 -3.30 9.73 14.72
N VAL A 223 -3.15 8.41 14.63
CA VAL A 223 -1.85 7.73 14.73
C VAL A 223 -1.36 7.46 13.32
N ILE A 224 -0.29 8.13 12.91
CA ILE A 224 0.28 8.07 11.56
C ILE A 224 1.76 7.70 11.60
N GLY A 225 2.19 6.78 10.74
CA GLY A 225 3.61 6.41 10.60
C GLY A 225 4.40 7.42 9.78
N ASP A 226 5.72 7.42 9.96
CA ASP A 226 6.68 8.26 9.23
C ASP A 226 6.62 8.07 7.70
N GLY A 227 6.33 6.86 7.22
CA GLY A 227 6.07 6.61 5.80
C GLY A 227 4.76 7.19 5.32
N ALA A 228 3.68 7.05 6.09
CA ALA A 228 2.35 7.49 5.68
C ALA A 228 2.19 9.03 5.71
N ILE A 229 2.93 9.73 6.59
CA ILE A 229 2.90 11.21 6.63
C ILE A 229 3.53 11.86 5.39
N THR A 230 4.29 11.11 4.58
CA THR A 230 4.89 11.62 3.34
C THR A 230 3.89 11.84 2.21
N GLY A 231 2.69 11.28 2.30
CA GLY A 231 1.63 11.49 1.31
C GLY A 231 1.07 12.92 1.33
N GLY A 232 0.76 13.48 0.14
CA GLY A 232 0.31 14.86 -0.01
C GLY A 232 -0.90 15.21 0.86
N MET A 233 -1.90 14.30 0.94
CA MET A 233 -3.11 14.53 1.72
C MET A 233 -2.85 14.72 3.23
N ALA A 234 -1.79 14.12 3.78
CA ALA A 234 -1.40 14.38 5.18
C ALA A 234 -0.97 15.85 5.38
N PHE A 235 -0.20 16.40 4.43
CA PHE A 235 0.21 17.81 4.46
C PHE A 235 -0.97 18.75 4.20
N GLU A 236 -1.87 18.42 3.27
CA GLU A 236 -3.10 19.19 3.02
C GLU A 236 -3.95 19.27 4.30
N ALA A 237 -4.12 18.14 4.98
CA ALA A 237 -4.86 18.06 6.24
C ALA A 237 -4.20 18.88 7.35
N MET A 238 -2.86 18.77 7.52
CA MET A 238 -2.13 19.53 8.52
C MET A 238 -2.21 21.04 8.26
N ASN A 239 -2.02 21.47 7.02
CA ASN A 239 -2.14 22.88 6.65
C ASN A 239 -3.56 23.42 6.93
N CYS A 240 -4.59 22.66 6.58
CA CYS A 240 -5.98 23.04 6.85
C CYS A 240 -6.27 23.10 8.36
N ALA A 241 -5.80 22.14 9.13
CA ALA A 241 -6.02 22.06 10.57
C ALA A 241 -5.38 23.23 11.33
N GLY A 242 -4.16 23.61 10.94
CA GLY A 242 -3.49 24.78 11.51
C GLY A 242 -4.24 26.09 11.23
N TYR A 243 -4.74 26.26 10.00
CA TYR A 243 -5.54 27.42 9.62
C TYR A 243 -6.88 27.49 10.39
N LEU A 244 -7.57 26.36 10.52
CA LEU A 244 -8.86 26.30 11.21
C LEU A 244 -8.73 26.35 12.75
N GLY A 245 -7.55 26.11 13.30
CA GLY A 245 -7.33 26.01 14.75
C GLY A 245 -8.15 24.88 15.38
N VAL A 246 -8.28 23.74 14.69
CA VAL A 246 -9.13 22.62 15.13
C VAL A 246 -8.41 21.78 16.17
N ARG A 247 -9.05 21.55 17.31
CA ARG A 247 -8.53 20.67 18.36
C ARG A 247 -8.51 19.20 17.89
N HIS A 248 -7.36 18.71 17.52
CA HIS A 248 -7.10 17.29 17.31
C HIS A 248 -5.64 16.98 17.61
N MET A 249 -5.33 15.71 17.82
CA MET A 249 -3.98 15.24 18.09
C MET A 249 -3.50 14.37 16.93
N VAL A 250 -2.33 14.68 16.41
CA VAL A 250 -1.57 13.82 15.50
C VAL A 250 -0.45 13.17 16.28
N ILE A 251 -0.38 11.85 16.30
CA ILE A 251 0.75 11.09 16.84
C ILE A 251 1.57 10.60 15.67
N LEU A 252 2.71 11.25 15.45
CA LEU A 252 3.70 10.79 14.47
C LEU A 252 4.52 9.65 15.08
N ASN A 253 4.26 8.44 14.64
CA ASN A 253 4.99 7.25 15.03
C ASN A 253 6.20 7.06 14.11
N ASP A 254 7.34 7.61 14.50
CA ASP A 254 8.61 7.53 13.77
C ASP A 254 9.37 6.26 14.17
N ASN A 255 9.44 5.31 13.27
CA ASN A 255 10.21 4.07 13.44
C ASN A 255 11.31 3.88 12.39
N GLY A 256 11.53 4.88 11.52
CA GLY A 256 12.55 4.86 10.48
C GLY A 256 12.35 3.80 9.41
N GLN A 257 11.10 3.31 9.24
CA GLN A 257 10.80 2.24 8.28
C GLN A 257 9.42 2.39 7.63
N VAL A 258 9.37 2.30 6.32
CA VAL A 258 8.13 2.02 5.59
C VAL A 258 7.95 0.49 5.50
N SER A 259 8.17 -0.13 4.35
CA SER A 259 8.27 -1.59 4.23
C SER A 259 9.70 -2.09 4.48
N LEU A 260 10.70 -1.27 4.17
CA LEU A 260 12.14 -1.46 4.42
C LEU A 260 12.70 -0.25 5.18
N PRO A 261 13.92 -0.35 5.77
CA PRO A 261 14.56 0.78 6.46
C PRO A 261 14.72 1.99 5.56
N THR A 262 14.31 3.18 6.04
CA THR A 262 14.49 4.44 5.30
C THR A 262 15.94 4.94 5.42
N GLY A 263 16.51 5.43 4.30
CA GLY A 263 17.84 6.09 4.31
C GLY A 263 19.05 5.17 4.37
N THR A 264 18.90 3.84 4.28
CA THR A 264 20.02 2.91 4.18
C THR A 264 20.17 2.38 2.77
N HIS A 265 21.36 2.54 2.18
CA HIS A 265 21.76 1.76 1.00
C HIS A 265 22.07 0.34 1.46
N SER A 266 21.03 -0.47 1.75
CA SER A 266 21.24 -1.91 1.86
C SER A 266 21.63 -2.44 0.50
N ALA A 267 22.61 -3.36 0.46
CA ALA A 267 23.21 -3.87 -0.76
C ALA A 267 22.18 -4.11 -1.88
N GLY A 268 22.08 -3.16 -2.82
CA GLY A 268 21.29 -3.26 -4.04
C GLY A 268 19.84 -2.78 -4.01
N GLY A 269 19.33 -2.14 -2.96
CA GLY A 269 17.98 -1.58 -2.95
C GLY A 269 17.96 -0.05 -2.81
N VAL A 270 17.17 0.62 -3.63
CA VAL A 270 16.86 2.04 -3.44
C VAL A 270 15.77 2.12 -2.36
N VAL A 271 16.06 2.88 -1.32
CA VAL A 271 15.15 3.05 -0.18
C VAL A 271 14.52 4.43 -0.28
N PRO A 272 13.20 4.59 0.00
CA PRO A 272 12.56 5.90 -0.01
C PRO A 272 13.29 6.83 0.97
N ALA A 273 14.02 7.80 0.45
CA ALA A 273 14.69 8.82 1.24
C ALA A 273 13.93 10.13 1.06
N GLY A 274 12.84 10.31 1.81
CA GLY A 274 12.23 11.63 1.92
C GLY A 274 13.18 12.59 2.65
N ALA A 275 13.22 13.85 2.25
CA ALA A 275 13.99 14.89 2.96
C ALA A 275 13.60 14.95 4.45
N LEU A 276 12.34 14.69 4.77
CA LEU A 276 11.85 14.61 6.15
C LEU A 276 12.47 13.45 6.91
N SER A 277 12.53 12.23 6.33
CA SER A 277 13.17 11.07 6.95
C SER A 277 14.68 11.26 7.11
N SER A 278 15.33 11.92 6.13
CA SER A 278 16.75 12.27 6.20
C SER A 278 17.02 13.34 7.26
N TYR A 279 16.10 14.28 7.43
CA TYR A 279 16.19 15.36 8.41
C TYR A 279 16.05 14.83 9.83
N THR A 280 15.05 14.01 10.09
CA THR A 280 14.85 13.35 11.40
C THR A 280 16.03 12.43 11.73
N GLY A 281 16.56 11.67 10.75
CA GLY A 281 17.74 10.81 10.91
C GLY A 281 19.04 11.58 11.23
N ARG A 282 19.27 12.74 10.61
CA ARG A 282 20.47 13.60 10.86
C ARG A 282 20.45 14.27 12.23
N LEU A 283 19.29 14.75 12.67
CA LEU A 283 19.13 15.33 14.01
C LEU A 283 19.49 14.34 15.11
N MET A 284 19.27 13.04 14.86
CA MET A 284 19.45 11.98 15.82
C MET A 284 20.88 11.46 15.93
N SER A 285 21.69 11.65 14.91
CA SER A 285 23.10 11.18 14.89
C SER A 285 24.07 12.22 15.51
N SER A 286 23.66 13.46 15.79
CA SER A 286 24.55 14.48 16.32
C SER A 286 24.78 14.32 17.83
N ARG A 287 26.03 14.06 18.20
CA ARG A 287 26.50 14.01 19.61
C ARG A 287 26.37 15.34 20.35
N SER A 288 26.12 16.43 19.63
CA SER A 288 25.99 17.80 20.18
C SER A 288 24.69 18.06 20.94
N PHE A 289 23.70 17.18 20.84
CA PHE A 289 22.36 17.39 21.40
C PHE A 289 22.34 17.48 22.95
N LYS A 290 23.16 16.69 23.63
CA LYS A 290 23.23 16.72 25.11
C LYS A 290 23.99 17.93 25.66
N SER A 291 25.09 18.34 25.04
CA SER A 291 25.93 19.42 25.56
C SER A 291 25.31 20.82 25.38
N VAL A 292 24.58 21.04 24.26
CA VAL A 292 23.94 22.35 24.00
C VAL A 292 22.72 22.57 24.91
N ARG A 293 21.96 21.53 25.25
CA ARG A 293 20.85 21.60 26.19
C ARG A 293 21.30 22.00 27.61
N ASP A 294 22.43 21.47 28.04
CA ASP A 294 22.96 21.75 29.37
C ASP A 294 23.55 23.16 29.45
N VAL A 295 24.14 23.63 28.35
CA VAL A 295 24.64 25.04 28.24
C VAL A 295 23.48 26.03 28.15
N ALA A 296 22.41 25.75 27.39
CA ALA A 296 21.24 26.62 27.30
C ALA A 296 20.49 26.73 28.63
N LYS A 297 20.37 25.63 29.40
CA LYS A 297 19.79 25.67 30.75
C LYS A 297 20.64 26.48 31.75
N ALA A 298 21.97 26.44 31.64
CA ALA A 298 22.86 27.21 32.46
C ALA A 298 22.79 28.71 32.12
N PHE A 299 22.65 29.06 30.84
CA PHE A 299 22.56 30.47 30.39
C PHE A 299 21.23 31.14 30.80
N ASN A 300 20.13 30.39 30.79
CA ASN A 300 18.80 30.91 31.17
C ASN A 300 18.69 31.25 32.67
N LYS A 301 19.53 30.65 33.51
CA LYS A 301 19.59 31.00 34.96
C LYS A 301 20.33 32.27 35.27
N LEU A 302 21.03 32.87 34.28
CA LEU A 302 21.90 34.05 34.47
C LEU A 302 21.30 35.35 33.92
N LEU A 303 20.07 35.35 33.35
CA LEU A 303 19.46 36.52 32.71
C LEU A 303 18.38 37.19 33.58
N PRO A 304 18.34 38.58 33.60
CA PRO A 304 17.35 39.34 34.36
C PRO A 304 15.91 39.11 33.88
N SER A 305 14.94 39.20 34.79
CA SER A 305 13.52 38.89 34.61
C SER A 305 12.77 39.67 33.51
N ASN A 306 13.27 40.84 33.11
CA ASN A 306 12.63 41.71 32.11
C ASN A 306 12.89 41.25 30.64
N LEU A 307 13.82 40.33 30.44
CA LEU A 307 14.15 39.76 29.11
C LEU A 307 13.58 38.36 28.88
N GLN A 308 12.84 37.82 29.84
CA GLN A 308 12.30 36.47 29.78
C GLN A 308 11.26 36.27 28.65
N ASN A 309 10.50 37.29 28.28
CA ASN A 309 9.51 37.21 27.19
C ASN A 309 10.12 37.23 25.78
N VAL A 310 11.29 37.89 25.62
CA VAL A 310 12.05 37.83 24.36
C VAL A 310 12.81 36.50 24.27
N ASN A 311 13.28 36.01 25.42
CA ASN A 311 13.92 34.69 25.51
C ASN A 311 12.97 33.51 25.30
N ALA A 312 11.68 33.62 25.65
CA ALA A 312 10.70 32.60 25.38
C ALA A 312 10.57 32.34 23.87
N LYS A 313 10.55 33.38 23.03
CA LYS A 313 10.55 33.26 21.57
C LYS A 313 11.88 32.75 21.01
N ILE A 314 13.00 33.19 21.56
CA ILE A 314 14.33 32.72 21.17
C ILE A 314 14.54 31.25 21.59
N ASP A 315 14.04 30.86 22.78
CA ASP A 315 14.07 29.48 23.27
C ASP A 315 13.11 28.59 22.50
N GLU A 316 11.96 29.10 22.05
CA GLU A 316 11.03 28.44 21.14
C GLU A 316 11.65 28.23 19.74
N TYR A 317 12.30 29.24 19.18
CA TYR A 317 13.05 29.15 17.92
C TYR A 317 14.27 28.23 18.04
N ALA A 318 15.03 28.32 19.13
CA ALA A 318 16.17 27.44 19.37
C ALA A 318 15.73 26.00 19.61
N ARG A 319 14.62 25.78 20.30
CA ARG A 319 14.00 24.42 20.43
C ARG A 319 13.52 23.90 19.10
N GLY A 320 12.81 24.68 18.29
CA GLY A 320 12.37 24.30 16.95
C GLY A 320 13.54 23.95 16.04
N MET A 321 14.60 24.76 16.01
CA MET A 321 15.82 24.48 15.25
C MET A 321 16.59 23.24 15.77
N MET A 322 16.49 22.93 17.06
CA MET A 322 17.17 21.80 17.68
C MET A 322 16.35 20.51 17.70
N SER A 323 15.02 20.61 17.76
CA SER A 323 14.11 19.46 17.86
C SER A 323 13.54 18.99 16.52
N GLY A 324 13.74 19.77 15.44
CA GLY A 324 13.18 19.45 14.12
C GLY A 324 11.67 19.68 13.99
N GLY A 325 11.04 20.32 14.96
CA GLY A 325 9.62 20.61 14.99
C GLY A 325 9.16 21.80 14.13
N THR A 326 10.09 22.62 13.62
CA THR A 326 9.80 23.87 12.92
C THR A 326 8.77 23.75 11.79
N LEU A 327 8.85 22.70 10.97
CA LEU A 327 7.87 22.50 9.90
C LEU A 327 6.44 22.37 10.44
N PHE A 328 6.25 21.60 11.50
CA PHE A 328 4.91 21.37 12.08
C PHE A 328 4.42 22.61 12.83
N GLU A 329 5.33 23.37 13.46
CA GLU A 329 5.01 24.64 14.12
C GLU A 329 4.61 25.71 13.10
N GLU A 330 5.28 25.78 11.95
CA GLU A 330 4.89 26.67 10.84
C GLU A 330 3.52 26.27 10.23
N LEU A 331 3.16 24.97 10.28
CA LEU A 331 1.82 24.51 9.93
C LEU A 331 0.78 24.76 11.04
N GLY A 332 1.13 25.43 12.13
CA GLY A 332 0.23 25.82 13.21
C GLY A 332 0.02 24.78 14.31
N TYR A 333 0.80 23.71 14.34
CA TYR A 333 0.72 22.69 15.39
C TYR A 333 1.56 23.05 16.62
N TYR A 334 1.06 22.67 17.79
CA TYR A 334 1.89 22.59 18.98
C TYR A 334 2.68 21.30 18.94
N TYR A 335 3.99 21.39 18.72
CA TYR A 335 4.86 20.24 18.59
C TYR A 335 5.36 19.76 19.96
N VAL A 336 5.25 18.44 20.20
CA VAL A 336 5.77 17.76 21.40
C VAL A 336 6.65 16.60 20.97
N GLY A 337 7.88 16.55 21.43
CA GLY A 337 8.75 15.40 21.17
C GLY A 337 10.15 15.77 20.68
N PRO A 338 10.93 14.78 20.17
CA PRO A 338 10.57 13.35 20.13
C PRO A 338 10.59 12.68 21.52
N VAL A 339 9.61 11.81 21.76
CA VAL A 339 9.43 11.02 22.99
C VAL A 339 9.65 9.54 22.70
N ASP A 340 10.16 8.77 23.65
CA ASP A 340 10.23 7.32 23.54
C ASP A 340 8.82 6.72 23.62
N GLY A 341 8.35 6.11 22.52
CA GLY A 341 7.01 5.51 22.42
C GLY A 341 6.87 4.16 23.14
N HIS A 342 7.98 3.60 23.64
CA HIS A 342 8.01 2.38 24.45
C HIS A 342 8.08 2.64 25.96
N ASP A 343 8.19 3.93 26.36
CA ASP A 343 8.28 4.31 27.77
C ASP A 343 6.94 4.82 28.29
N LEU A 344 6.17 3.93 28.92
CA LEU A 344 4.87 4.26 29.54
C LEU A 344 4.98 5.29 30.68
N GLU A 345 6.13 5.36 31.39
CA GLU A 345 6.32 6.31 32.48
C GLU A 345 6.28 7.77 31.99
N ASN A 346 6.83 8.01 30.82
CA ASN A 346 6.83 9.34 30.19
C ASN A 346 5.60 9.55 29.26
N LEU A 347 5.18 8.49 28.56
CA LEU A 347 4.14 8.60 27.52
C LEU A 347 2.75 8.89 28.14
N VAL A 348 2.38 8.22 29.24
CA VAL A 348 1.07 8.38 29.89
C VAL A 348 0.88 9.81 30.37
N PRO A 349 1.78 10.40 31.20
CA PRO A 349 1.61 11.78 31.66
C PRO A 349 1.60 12.83 30.53
N ILE A 350 2.36 12.60 29.45
CA ILE A 350 2.36 13.48 28.27
C ILE A 350 0.98 13.46 27.59
N LEU A 351 0.41 12.28 27.37
CA LEU A 351 -0.91 12.12 26.77
C LEU A 351 -2.01 12.72 27.66
N GLU A 352 -1.94 12.55 28.98
CA GLU A 352 -2.87 13.18 29.93
C GLU A 352 -2.79 14.71 29.86
N ASN A 353 -1.60 15.28 29.86
CA ASN A 353 -1.40 16.71 29.73
C ASN A 353 -1.96 17.28 28.40
N ILE A 354 -1.82 16.53 27.29
CA ILE A 354 -2.37 16.92 25.99
C ILE A 354 -3.90 16.79 26.00
N ARG A 355 -4.44 15.71 26.56
CA ARG A 355 -5.89 15.51 26.73
C ARG A 355 -6.55 16.66 27.50
N ASP A 356 -5.91 17.08 28.59
CA ASP A 356 -6.45 18.07 29.54
C ASP A 356 -6.18 19.53 29.11
N LYS A 357 -5.44 19.72 28.02
CA LYS A 357 -5.15 21.04 27.47
C LYS A 357 -6.43 21.79 27.11
N LYS A 358 -6.54 23.06 27.51
CA LYS A 358 -7.78 23.88 27.39
C LYS A 358 -7.91 24.63 26.06
N ASP A 359 -6.81 24.83 25.34
CA ASP A 359 -6.83 25.52 24.05
C ASP A 359 -7.26 24.57 22.89
N ASP A 360 -7.77 25.16 21.83
CA ASP A 360 -8.25 24.41 20.65
C ASP A 360 -7.15 24.23 19.58
N LYS A 361 -5.88 24.51 19.88
CA LYS A 361 -4.81 24.34 18.90
C LYS A 361 -4.52 22.85 18.63
N PRO A 362 -4.25 22.50 17.36
CA PRO A 362 -3.85 21.15 17.03
C PRO A 362 -2.49 20.81 17.68
N VAL A 363 -2.33 19.56 18.08
CA VAL A 363 -1.10 19.05 18.70
C VAL A 363 -0.50 17.95 17.83
N LEU A 364 0.82 18.02 17.61
CA LEU A 364 1.57 16.93 17.03
C LEU A 364 2.52 16.36 18.07
N LEU A 365 2.25 15.14 18.50
CA LEU A 365 3.12 14.35 19.36
C LEU A 365 4.00 13.46 18.49
N HIS A 366 5.30 13.73 18.49
CA HIS A 366 6.28 12.91 17.79
C HIS A 366 6.84 11.87 18.76
N ILE A 367 6.54 10.60 18.49
CA ILE A 367 7.08 9.47 19.26
C ILE A 367 8.05 8.66 18.40
N ARG A 368 9.00 8.01 19.06
CA ARG A 368 9.95 7.09 18.44
C ARG A 368 9.68 5.70 18.92
N THR A 369 9.55 4.79 17.97
CA THR A 369 9.33 3.37 18.24
C THR A 369 10.28 2.50 17.42
N GLU A 370 10.33 1.22 17.71
CA GLU A 370 11.05 0.22 16.94
C GLU A 370 10.10 -0.87 16.43
N LYS A 371 10.06 -1.07 15.11
CA LYS A 371 9.29 -2.16 14.50
C LYS A 371 9.78 -3.51 15.01
N GLY A 372 8.86 -4.41 15.39
CA GLY A 372 9.21 -5.72 15.91
C GLY A 372 9.73 -5.73 17.35
N MET A 373 9.58 -4.63 18.09
CA MET A 373 10.06 -4.45 19.46
C MET A 373 9.66 -5.61 20.38
N GLY A 374 10.61 -6.11 21.15
CA GLY A 374 10.41 -7.17 22.13
C GLY A 374 10.35 -8.60 21.55
N TYR A 375 10.56 -8.77 20.23
CA TYR A 375 10.67 -10.07 19.58
C TYR A 375 11.97 -10.18 18.76
N PRO A 376 13.00 -10.85 19.27
CA PRO A 376 14.32 -10.89 18.67
C PRO A 376 14.35 -11.31 17.18
N PRO A 377 13.57 -12.34 16.73
CA PRO A 377 13.55 -12.70 15.33
C PRO A 377 13.06 -11.56 14.42
N ALA A 378 12.05 -10.78 14.84
CA ALA A 378 11.57 -9.62 14.08
C ALA A 378 12.57 -8.47 14.13
N MET A 379 13.19 -8.21 15.28
CA MET A 379 14.20 -7.15 15.42
C MET A 379 15.45 -7.43 14.58
N ALA A 380 15.79 -8.68 14.32
CA ALA A 380 16.94 -9.08 13.51
C ALA A 380 16.65 -9.07 12.00
N ALA A 381 15.41 -9.27 11.60
CA ALA A 381 15.01 -9.31 10.19
C ALA A 381 15.11 -7.92 9.53
N SER A 382 15.50 -7.88 8.26
CA SER A 382 15.64 -6.62 7.48
C SER A 382 14.30 -5.91 7.28
N ASP A 383 13.22 -6.67 7.07
CA ASP A 383 11.84 -6.18 6.94
C ASP A 383 11.13 -6.00 8.30
N LYS A 384 11.82 -6.33 9.40
CA LYS A 384 11.27 -6.28 10.76
C LYS A 384 9.93 -7.01 10.90
N TYR A 385 9.75 -8.08 10.13
CA TYR A 385 8.48 -8.81 10.04
C TYR A 385 7.30 -7.91 9.69
N HIS A 386 7.51 -7.04 8.69
CA HIS A 386 6.44 -6.16 8.19
C HIS A 386 5.18 -6.94 7.82
N GLY A 387 5.35 -8.02 7.05
CA GLY A 387 4.29 -8.98 6.73
C GLY A 387 4.83 -10.41 6.85
N VAL A 388 4.15 -11.25 7.65
CA VAL A 388 4.60 -12.61 7.91
C VAL A 388 3.57 -13.65 7.46
N ALA A 389 4.06 -14.79 6.98
CA ALA A 389 3.29 -16.03 6.91
C ALA A 389 3.11 -16.61 8.32
N LYS A 390 2.39 -17.73 8.45
CA LYS A 390 2.36 -18.52 9.69
C LYS A 390 3.80 -18.86 10.10
N PHE A 391 4.11 -18.81 11.40
CA PHE A 391 5.48 -19.03 11.87
C PHE A 391 5.53 -19.68 13.24
N ASN A 392 6.65 -20.32 13.57
CA ASN A 392 6.93 -20.83 14.90
C ASN A 392 7.39 -19.69 15.80
N VAL A 393 6.70 -19.46 16.92
CA VAL A 393 6.98 -18.33 17.82
C VAL A 393 8.36 -18.45 18.48
N ALA A 394 8.82 -19.67 18.82
CA ALA A 394 10.10 -19.87 19.50
C ALA A 394 11.31 -19.56 18.58
N THR A 395 11.22 -19.95 17.30
CA THR A 395 12.34 -19.81 16.35
C THR A 395 12.21 -18.61 15.40
N GLY A 396 11.01 -18.06 15.25
CA GLY A 396 10.70 -17.06 14.23
C GLY A 396 10.60 -17.63 12.81
N LYS A 397 10.81 -18.94 12.60
CA LYS A 397 10.81 -19.57 11.29
C LYS A 397 9.41 -19.52 10.66
N GLN A 398 9.30 -18.84 9.50
CA GLN A 398 8.05 -18.73 8.77
C GLN A 398 7.80 -19.97 7.91
N HIS A 399 6.55 -20.45 7.90
CA HIS A 399 6.07 -21.51 7.01
C HIS A 399 5.61 -20.88 5.69
N LYS A 400 6.56 -20.63 4.79
CA LYS A 400 6.25 -20.19 3.43
C LYS A 400 6.02 -21.42 2.56
N GLY A 401 4.87 -21.51 1.91
CA GLY A 401 4.64 -22.51 0.88
C GLY A 401 5.71 -22.36 -0.22
N VAL A 402 6.34 -23.46 -0.59
CA VAL A 402 7.26 -23.46 -1.74
C VAL A 402 6.40 -23.72 -2.97
N SER A 403 6.25 -22.70 -3.82
CA SER A 403 5.71 -22.90 -5.16
C SER A 403 6.82 -23.38 -6.09
N SER A 404 6.53 -24.37 -6.92
CA SER A 404 7.44 -24.81 -7.98
C SER A 404 7.57 -23.78 -9.11
N ASN A 405 6.56 -22.91 -9.25
CA ASN A 405 6.52 -21.91 -10.30
C ASN A 405 6.85 -20.52 -9.76
N PRO A 406 7.55 -19.65 -10.54
CA PRO A 406 7.86 -18.29 -10.14
C PRO A 406 6.58 -17.45 -10.01
N SER A 407 6.62 -16.43 -9.14
CA SER A 407 5.54 -15.46 -9.04
C SER A 407 5.45 -14.59 -10.29
N LEU A 408 4.24 -14.13 -10.64
CA LEU A 408 4.05 -13.18 -11.75
C LEU A 408 4.87 -11.91 -11.56
N THR A 409 4.99 -11.41 -10.32
CA THR A 409 5.88 -10.29 -9.97
C THR A 409 7.35 -10.57 -10.33
N SER A 410 7.83 -11.81 -10.09
CA SER A 410 9.21 -12.19 -10.44
C SER A 410 9.39 -12.31 -11.95
N ILE A 411 8.40 -12.82 -12.67
CA ILE A 411 8.40 -12.91 -14.14
C ILE A 411 8.48 -11.51 -14.74
N PHE A 412 7.60 -10.59 -14.27
CA PHE A 412 7.65 -9.18 -14.67
C PHE A 412 9.03 -8.56 -14.42
N ALA A 413 9.56 -8.71 -13.20
CA ALA A 413 10.82 -8.10 -12.82
C ALA A 413 12.00 -8.61 -13.67
N ASN A 414 12.07 -9.92 -13.94
CA ASN A 414 13.11 -10.51 -14.77
C ASN A 414 13.00 -10.04 -16.23
N THR A 415 11.79 -10.06 -16.82
CA THR A 415 11.55 -9.54 -18.17
C THR A 415 11.97 -8.08 -18.30
N LEU A 416 11.64 -7.24 -17.32
CA LEU A 416 12.06 -5.84 -17.34
C LEU A 416 13.58 -5.67 -17.16
N ILE A 417 14.23 -6.52 -16.34
CA ILE A 417 15.69 -6.52 -16.17
C ILE A 417 16.39 -6.87 -17.48
N ASP A 418 15.89 -7.85 -18.23
CA ASP A 418 16.45 -8.25 -19.51
C ASP A 418 16.34 -7.10 -20.53
N ILE A 419 15.16 -6.49 -20.66
CA ILE A 419 14.96 -5.30 -21.51
C ILE A 419 15.90 -4.16 -21.09
N ALA A 420 15.98 -3.84 -19.80
CA ALA A 420 16.81 -2.75 -19.28
C ALA A 420 18.31 -3.02 -19.37
N THR A 421 18.72 -4.26 -19.57
CA THR A 421 20.13 -4.62 -19.83
C THR A 421 20.53 -4.18 -21.24
N GLU A 422 19.62 -4.25 -22.18
CA GLU A 422 19.81 -3.85 -23.57
C GLU A 422 19.55 -2.35 -23.77
N ASP A 423 18.54 -1.76 -23.08
CA ASP A 423 18.17 -0.35 -23.21
C ASP A 423 18.38 0.43 -21.90
N ARG A 424 19.28 1.43 -21.98
CA ARG A 424 19.60 2.31 -20.82
C ARG A 424 18.53 3.35 -20.53
N SER A 425 17.61 3.60 -21.42
CA SER A 425 16.50 4.56 -21.22
C SER A 425 15.42 4.04 -20.28
N VAL A 426 15.38 2.72 -20.04
CA VAL A 426 14.41 2.08 -19.15
C VAL A 426 14.70 2.40 -17.69
N VAL A 427 13.71 2.95 -16.99
CA VAL A 427 13.76 3.28 -15.56
C VAL A 427 12.55 2.71 -14.85
N GLY A 428 12.73 2.29 -13.60
CA GLY A 428 11.67 1.75 -12.74
C GLY A 428 11.29 2.72 -11.61
N ILE A 429 9.99 2.89 -11.37
CA ILE A 429 9.47 3.76 -10.32
C ILE A 429 8.48 2.94 -9.49
N THR A 430 8.53 3.08 -8.17
CA THR A 430 7.54 2.48 -7.26
C THR A 430 7.20 3.44 -6.12
N ALA A 431 6.08 3.20 -5.45
CA ALA A 431 5.61 4.01 -4.32
C ALA A 431 5.60 3.19 -3.03
N ALA A 432 6.78 3.02 -2.41
CA ALA A 432 7.02 2.27 -1.18
C ALA A 432 6.65 0.76 -1.23
N MET A 433 6.60 0.19 -2.43
CA MET A 433 6.23 -1.22 -2.66
C MET A 433 7.30 -2.01 -3.43
N PRO A 434 8.61 -1.84 -3.17
CA PRO A 434 9.63 -2.42 -4.04
C PRO A 434 9.55 -3.95 -4.14
N GLY A 435 9.36 -4.66 -3.02
CA GLY A 435 9.26 -6.13 -3.03
C GLY A 435 7.98 -6.67 -3.65
N GLY A 436 6.87 -5.93 -3.51
CA GLY A 436 5.58 -6.34 -4.05
C GLY A 436 5.41 -6.07 -5.54
N THR A 437 6.20 -5.15 -6.11
CA THR A 437 6.20 -4.80 -7.53
C THR A 437 7.42 -5.32 -8.29
N GLY A 438 8.31 -6.07 -7.63
CA GLY A 438 9.57 -6.56 -8.24
C GLY A 438 10.65 -5.48 -8.44
N MET A 439 10.38 -4.25 -8.01
CA MET A 439 11.34 -3.15 -8.12
C MET A 439 12.56 -3.30 -7.21
N ASP A 440 12.50 -4.13 -6.17
CA ASP A 440 13.66 -4.56 -5.38
C ASP A 440 14.64 -5.41 -6.22
N MET A 441 14.13 -6.29 -7.06
CA MET A 441 14.94 -7.10 -7.99
C MET A 441 15.59 -6.21 -9.05
N PHE A 442 14.79 -5.34 -9.67
CA PHE A 442 15.27 -4.37 -10.65
C PHE A 442 16.29 -3.40 -10.03
N GLY A 443 16.05 -2.90 -8.83
CA GLY A 443 16.93 -1.97 -8.11
C GLY A 443 18.27 -2.60 -7.69
N ARG A 444 18.30 -3.88 -7.35
CA ARG A 444 19.57 -4.61 -7.14
C ARG A 444 20.46 -4.61 -8.38
N ARG A 445 19.85 -4.71 -9.57
CA ARG A 445 20.59 -4.71 -10.85
C ARG A 445 20.90 -3.30 -11.34
N PHE A 446 19.95 -2.36 -11.17
CA PHE A 446 20.04 -1.00 -11.70
C PHE A 446 19.72 0.07 -10.65
N PRO A 447 20.55 0.23 -9.60
CA PRO A 447 20.25 1.11 -8.46
C PRO A 447 20.10 2.59 -8.85
N LYS A 448 20.77 3.05 -9.92
CA LYS A 448 20.68 4.45 -10.41
C LYS A 448 19.50 4.69 -11.34
N ARG A 449 18.75 3.65 -11.70
CA ARG A 449 17.58 3.71 -12.59
C ARG A 449 16.31 3.25 -11.90
N THR A 450 16.35 3.14 -10.57
CA THR A 450 15.22 2.74 -9.74
C THR A 450 14.92 3.85 -8.75
N TYR A 451 13.67 4.25 -8.70
CA TYR A 451 13.18 5.34 -7.86
C TYR A 451 12.02 4.83 -6.99
N ASP A 452 12.19 4.92 -5.69
CA ASP A 452 11.11 4.74 -4.74
C ASP A 452 10.70 6.11 -4.19
N VAL A 453 9.50 6.55 -4.51
CA VAL A 453 9.02 7.89 -4.18
C VAL A 453 8.35 7.99 -2.81
N GLY A 454 8.38 6.91 -2.01
CA GLY A 454 7.61 6.82 -0.78
C GLY A 454 6.13 6.54 -1.08
N ILE A 455 5.25 6.70 -0.09
CA ILE A 455 3.81 6.45 -0.29
C ILE A 455 3.16 7.68 -0.97
N ALA A 456 3.49 7.86 -2.25
CA ALA A 456 3.11 9.04 -3.02
C ALA A 456 2.82 8.69 -4.50
N GLU A 457 1.74 7.95 -4.74
CA GLU A 457 1.37 7.45 -6.07
C GLU A 457 1.12 8.57 -7.08
N GLN A 458 0.53 9.69 -6.64
CA GLN A 458 0.33 10.88 -7.46
C GLN A 458 1.67 11.42 -7.98
N HIS A 459 2.64 11.56 -7.08
CA HIS A 459 4.00 11.98 -7.43
C HIS A 459 4.67 10.96 -8.37
N ALA A 460 4.49 9.66 -8.13
CA ALA A 460 5.06 8.61 -8.99
C ALA A 460 4.65 8.78 -10.46
N VAL A 461 3.37 9.03 -10.70
CA VAL A 461 2.82 9.17 -12.06
C VAL A 461 3.31 10.46 -12.73
N THR A 462 3.21 11.60 -12.05
CA THR A 462 3.69 12.89 -12.63
C THR A 462 5.21 12.89 -12.82
N PHE A 463 5.96 12.25 -11.91
CA PHE A 463 7.40 12.08 -12.04
C PHE A 463 7.78 11.22 -13.25
N ALA A 464 7.04 10.11 -13.46
CA ALA A 464 7.18 9.28 -14.66
C ALA A 464 6.86 10.07 -15.94
N ALA A 465 5.81 10.90 -15.92
CA ALA A 465 5.47 11.77 -17.03
C ALA A 465 6.62 12.72 -17.40
N GLY A 466 7.21 13.39 -16.40
CA GLY A 466 8.38 14.25 -16.60
C GLY A 466 9.58 13.51 -17.19
N MET A 467 9.84 12.26 -16.74
CA MET A 467 10.91 11.43 -17.32
C MET A 467 10.62 11.04 -18.78
N ALA A 468 9.36 10.76 -19.11
CA ALA A 468 8.97 10.43 -20.48
C ALA A 468 9.14 11.63 -21.43
N VAL A 469 8.92 12.86 -20.96
CA VAL A 469 9.19 14.10 -21.74
C VAL A 469 10.67 14.20 -22.13
N GLU A 470 11.57 13.77 -21.26
CA GLU A 470 13.02 13.75 -21.53
C GLU A 470 13.49 12.52 -22.35
N GLY A 471 12.55 11.69 -22.84
CA GLY A 471 12.85 10.54 -23.68
C GLY A 471 13.25 9.26 -22.92
N LEU A 472 13.07 9.21 -21.60
CA LEU A 472 13.21 7.97 -20.86
C LEU A 472 11.98 7.09 -21.04
N LYS A 473 12.13 5.79 -20.79
CA LYS A 473 11.05 4.80 -20.78
C LYS A 473 10.69 4.41 -19.34
N PRO A 474 9.86 5.21 -18.66
CA PRO A 474 9.49 4.96 -17.28
C PRO A 474 8.47 3.81 -17.17
N PHE A 475 8.76 2.85 -16.30
CA PHE A 475 7.84 1.82 -15.81
C PHE A 475 7.40 2.22 -14.41
N CYS A 476 6.17 2.72 -14.28
CA CYS A 476 5.55 3.13 -13.03
C CYS A 476 4.80 1.94 -12.42
N CYS A 477 5.43 1.29 -11.43
CA CYS A 477 5.01 0.01 -10.86
C CYS A 477 4.32 0.24 -9.51
N VAL A 478 2.98 0.12 -9.49
CA VAL A 478 2.13 0.40 -8.33
C VAL A 478 1.08 -0.71 -8.22
N TYR A 479 0.59 -1.01 -7.01
CA TYR A 479 -0.56 -1.91 -6.89
C TYR A 479 -1.81 -1.29 -7.52
N SER A 480 -2.60 -2.12 -8.18
CA SER A 480 -3.82 -1.67 -8.86
C SER A 480 -4.74 -0.84 -7.95
N THR A 481 -4.99 -1.30 -6.72
CA THR A 481 -5.82 -0.57 -5.76
C THR A 481 -5.26 0.81 -5.40
N PHE A 482 -3.93 0.98 -5.32
CA PHE A 482 -3.29 2.26 -4.96
C PHE A 482 -3.18 3.22 -6.15
N MET A 483 -3.21 2.72 -7.39
CA MET A 483 -3.25 3.57 -8.59
C MET A 483 -4.53 4.44 -8.64
N GLN A 484 -5.60 4.06 -7.95
CA GLN A 484 -6.81 4.87 -7.83
C GLN A 484 -6.52 6.29 -7.29
N ARG A 485 -5.54 6.42 -6.38
CA ARG A 485 -5.13 7.72 -5.83
C ARG A 485 -4.52 8.65 -6.88
N ALA A 486 -3.92 8.11 -7.92
CA ALA A 486 -3.24 8.85 -8.98
C ALA A 486 -4.04 8.96 -10.29
N TYR A 487 -5.35 8.69 -10.27
CA TYR A 487 -6.17 8.70 -11.47
C TYR A 487 -6.15 10.05 -12.20
N ASP A 488 -6.23 11.16 -11.46
CA ASP A 488 -6.15 12.51 -12.06
C ASP A 488 -4.81 12.73 -12.78
N GLN A 489 -3.69 12.32 -12.17
CA GLN A 489 -2.36 12.44 -12.79
C GLN A 489 -2.22 11.52 -14.00
N VAL A 490 -2.82 10.33 -13.98
CA VAL A 490 -2.87 9.47 -15.18
C VAL A 490 -3.65 10.17 -16.29
N MET A 491 -4.81 10.73 -16.01
CA MET A 491 -5.63 11.44 -17.00
C MET A 491 -4.95 12.72 -17.51
N HIS A 492 -4.61 13.62 -16.60
CA HIS A 492 -4.17 14.97 -16.93
C HIS A 492 -2.69 15.02 -17.36
N ASP A 493 -1.79 14.41 -16.55
CA ASP A 493 -0.35 14.57 -16.77
C ASP A 493 0.19 13.58 -17.81
N VAL A 494 -0.50 12.47 -18.06
CA VAL A 494 -0.03 11.41 -18.96
C VAL A 494 -0.90 11.30 -20.20
N VAL A 495 -2.20 10.99 -20.05
CA VAL A 495 -3.07 10.62 -21.18
C VAL A 495 -3.38 11.81 -22.10
N VAL A 496 -3.75 12.97 -21.54
CA VAL A 496 -4.02 14.20 -22.30
C VAL A 496 -2.79 14.60 -23.12
N GLN A 497 -1.60 14.42 -22.56
CA GLN A 497 -0.33 14.77 -23.20
C GLN A 497 0.23 13.65 -24.10
N LYS A 498 -0.40 12.47 -24.12
CA LYS A 498 0.03 11.27 -24.86
C LYS A 498 1.44 10.80 -24.50
N LEU A 499 1.86 11.00 -23.25
CA LEU A 499 3.20 10.63 -22.81
C LEU A 499 3.33 9.10 -22.66
N PRO A 500 4.41 8.48 -23.16
CA PRO A 500 4.57 7.03 -23.17
C PRO A 500 5.03 6.50 -21.80
N VAL A 501 4.22 6.69 -20.79
CA VAL A 501 4.40 6.10 -19.46
C VAL A 501 3.84 4.68 -19.46
N ARG A 502 4.62 3.71 -18.98
CA ARG A 502 4.21 2.31 -18.82
C ARG A 502 3.76 2.11 -17.39
N MET A 503 2.46 2.00 -17.18
CA MET A 503 1.86 1.73 -15.87
C MET A 503 1.75 0.23 -15.65
N ILE A 504 2.40 -0.27 -14.64
CA ILE A 504 2.41 -1.69 -14.26
C ILE A 504 1.60 -1.86 -12.98
N LEU A 505 0.46 -2.51 -13.08
CA LEU A 505 -0.50 -2.67 -11.99
C LEU A 505 -0.44 -4.09 -11.45
N ASP A 506 0.40 -4.31 -10.43
CA ASP A 506 0.43 -5.57 -9.69
C ASP A 506 -0.79 -5.66 -8.75
N ARG A 507 -1.22 -6.83 -8.35
CA ARG A 507 -2.42 -7.08 -7.51
C ARG A 507 -3.73 -6.62 -8.17
N ALA A 508 -3.86 -6.73 -9.49
CA ALA A 508 -5.14 -6.53 -10.14
C ALA A 508 -6.12 -7.66 -9.76
N GLY A 509 -7.41 -7.34 -9.66
CA GLY A 509 -8.44 -8.29 -9.26
C GLY A 509 -8.45 -8.60 -7.76
N LEU A 510 -8.90 -9.80 -7.40
CA LEU A 510 -9.02 -10.27 -6.02
C LEU A 510 -7.68 -10.72 -5.45
N VAL A 511 -7.28 -10.22 -4.28
CA VAL A 511 -5.92 -10.41 -3.74
C VAL A 511 -5.84 -11.35 -2.53
N GLY A 512 -6.97 -11.89 -2.09
CA GLY A 512 -6.99 -12.83 -0.97
C GLY A 512 -7.12 -12.16 0.40
N ASN A 513 -6.22 -12.51 1.30
CA ASN A 513 -6.30 -12.21 2.74
C ASN A 513 -6.31 -10.72 3.13
N ASP A 514 -5.90 -9.81 2.25
CA ASP A 514 -5.89 -8.36 2.54
C ASP A 514 -7.29 -7.72 2.32
N GLY A 515 -8.17 -8.41 1.59
CA GLY A 515 -9.59 -8.06 1.46
C GLY A 515 -9.87 -6.80 0.64
N PRO A 516 -11.04 -6.17 0.84
CA PRO A 516 -11.62 -5.18 -0.07
C PRO A 516 -10.76 -3.94 -0.27
N THR A 517 -9.97 -3.53 0.69
CA THR A 517 -9.10 -2.34 0.58
C THR A 517 -7.91 -2.57 -0.35
N HIS A 518 -7.57 -3.83 -0.66
CA HIS A 518 -6.42 -4.19 -1.48
C HIS A 518 -6.79 -4.82 -2.82
N HIS A 519 -8.07 -5.10 -3.08
CA HIS A 519 -8.52 -5.60 -4.38
C HIS A 519 -8.31 -4.56 -5.48
N GLY A 520 -7.67 -4.98 -6.56
CA GLY A 520 -7.53 -4.19 -7.79
C GLY A 520 -8.72 -4.37 -8.71
N SER A 521 -9.92 -4.07 -8.22
CA SER A 521 -11.19 -4.43 -8.86
C SER A 521 -11.79 -3.34 -9.73
N PHE A 522 -11.17 -2.17 -9.83
CA PHE A 522 -11.76 -1.00 -10.49
C PHE A 522 -10.90 -0.43 -11.61
N ASP A 523 -9.67 -0.91 -11.79
CA ASP A 523 -8.68 -0.36 -12.71
C ASP A 523 -9.17 -0.37 -14.17
N LEU A 524 -9.75 -1.46 -14.65
CA LEU A 524 -10.31 -1.52 -16.01
C LEU A 524 -11.44 -0.51 -16.20
N THR A 525 -12.29 -0.31 -15.19
CA THR A 525 -13.41 0.63 -15.29
C THR A 525 -12.93 2.06 -15.41
N TYR A 526 -12.10 2.55 -14.47
CA TYR A 526 -11.72 3.97 -14.48
C TYR A 526 -10.66 4.30 -15.54
N LEU A 527 -9.73 3.39 -15.86
CA LEU A 527 -8.75 3.60 -16.93
C LEU A 527 -9.37 3.41 -18.32
N GLY A 528 -10.35 2.50 -18.44
CA GLY A 528 -11.05 2.25 -19.69
C GLY A 528 -11.80 3.46 -20.25
N THR A 529 -12.21 4.40 -19.42
CA THR A 529 -12.85 5.66 -19.83
C THR A 529 -11.91 6.62 -20.54
N LEU A 530 -10.57 6.49 -20.32
CA LEU A 530 -9.59 7.43 -20.87
C LEU A 530 -9.33 7.16 -22.36
N PRO A 531 -9.28 8.17 -23.23
CA PRO A 531 -8.95 8.00 -24.64
C PRO A 531 -7.45 7.70 -24.84
N ASN A 532 -7.09 7.08 -25.97
CA ASN A 532 -5.70 6.92 -26.44
C ASN A 532 -4.74 6.22 -25.45
N ILE A 533 -5.25 5.31 -24.65
CA ILE A 533 -4.47 4.47 -23.72
C ILE A 533 -4.55 3.02 -24.17
N VAL A 534 -3.47 2.26 -24.06
CA VAL A 534 -3.45 0.81 -24.32
C VAL A 534 -3.57 0.08 -22.97
N ILE A 535 -4.54 -0.81 -22.82
CA ILE A 535 -4.77 -1.56 -21.58
C ILE A 535 -4.73 -3.06 -21.87
N MET A 536 -3.81 -3.76 -21.22
CA MET A 536 -3.48 -5.16 -21.41
C MET A 536 -3.66 -5.94 -20.10
N ALA A 537 -4.16 -7.17 -20.21
CA ALA A 537 -4.32 -8.08 -19.08
C ALA A 537 -3.87 -9.50 -19.49
N PRO A 538 -2.71 -9.96 -19.02
CA PRO A 538 -2.18 -11.28 -19.39
C PRO A 538 -3.00 -12.41 -18.77
N SER A 539 -3.21 -13.45 -19.56
CA SER A 539 -3.89 -14.69 -19.14
C SER A 539 -2.97 -15.65 -18.41
N ASP A 540 -1.70 -15.61 -18.70
CA ASP A 540 -0.65 -16.50 -18.20
C ASP A 540 0.72 -15.80 -18.18
N GLU A 541 1.75 -16.51 -17.75
CA GLU A 541 3.11 -15.96 -17.62
C GLU A 541 3.78 -15.62 -18.96
N ILE A 542 3.46 -16.31 -20.04
CA ILE A 542 4.01 -16.01 -21.39
C ILE A 542 3.38 -14.72 -21.91
N GLU A 543 2.05 -14.61 -21.80
CA GLU A 543 1.34 -13.38 -22.16
C GLU A 543 1.82 -12.17 -21.32
N LEU A 544 2.20 -12.39 -20.05
CA LEU A 544 2.81 -11.33 -19.23
C LEU A 544 4.14 -10.87 -19.84
N MET A 545 5.04 -11.77 -20.20
CA MET A 545 6.31 -11.43 -20.84
C MET A 545 6.07 -10.67 -22.16
N ASN A 546 5.14 -11.16 -22.98
CA ASN A 546 4.78 -10.55 -24.27
C ASN A 546 4.20 -9.13 -24.07
N MET A 547 3.31 -8.94 -23.10
CA MET A 547 2.71 -7.64 -22.82
C MET A 547 3.70 -6.62 -22.24
N ILE A 548 4.70 -7.06 -21.49
CA ILE A 548 5.79 -6.18 -21.04
C ILE A 548 6.67 -5.76 -22.22
N GLN A 549 6.99 -6.70 -23.13
CA GLN A 549 7.71 -6.37 -24.36
C GLN A 549 6.90 -5.41 -25.26
N THR A 550 5.60 -5.64 -25.38
CA THR A 550 4.69 -4.75 -26.12
C THR A 550 4.63 -3.36 -25.48
N ALA A 551 4.49 -3.27 -24.16
CA ALA A 551 4.48 -2.00 -23.45
C ALA A 551 5.80 -1.22 -23.63
N TYR A 552 6.94 -1.94 -23.62
CA TYR A 552 8.25 -1.35 -23.90
C TYR A 552 8.33 -0.72 -25.30
N ALA A 553 7.73 -1.38 -26.30
CA ALA A 553 7.75 -0.92 -27.70
C ALA A 553 6.83 0.29 -27.97
N ILE A 554 5.85 0.58 -27.10
CA ILE A 554 4.93 1.72 -27.28
C ILE A 554 5.61 3.01 -26.85
N ASP A 555 5.90 3.91 -27.79
CA ASP A 555 6.60 5.18 -27.55
C ASP A 555 5.75 6.43 -27.91
N ASP A 556 4.49 6.26 -28.35
CA ASP A 556 3.61 7.35 -28.82
C ASP A 556 2.39 7.62 -27.91
N LYS A 557 2.17 6.78 -26.90
CA LYS A 557 1.03 6.86 -26.00
C LYS A 557 1.24 6.06 -24.71
N PRO A 558 0.45 6.30 -23.67
CA PRO A 558 0.55 5.50 -22.43
C PRO A 558 0.04 4.07 -22.60
N SER A 559 0.61 3.16 -21.80
CA SER A 559 0.20 1.77 -21.74
C SER A 559 0.04 1.29 -20.29
N VAL A 560 -0.83 0.30 -20.11
CA VAL A 560 -1.11 -0.37 -18.83
C VAL A 560 -0.97 -1.86 -19.01
N VAL A 561 -0.22 -2.51 -18.13
CA VAL A 561 -0.23 -3.97 -17.97
C VAL A 561 -0.70 -4.27 -16.56
N ARG A 562 -1.82 -5.01 -16.43
CA ARG A 562 -2.39 -5.37 -15.14
C ARG A 562 -2.37 -6.88 -14.93
N TYR A 563 -1.85 -7.35 -13.81
CA TYR A 563 -1.80 -8.78 -13.47
C TYR A 563 -2.06 -9.02 -11.98
N PRO A 564 -2.62 -10.22 -11.62
CA PRO A 564 -2.98 -10.50 -10.24
C PRO A 564 -1.78 -10.90 -9.39
N ARG A 565 -1.98 -10.93 -8.08
CA ARG A 565 -1.11 -11.63 -7.14
C ARG A 565 -1.19 -13.13 -7.40
N GLY A 566 -0.05 -13.79 -7.56
CA GLY A 566 0.00 -15.24 -7.76
C GLY A 566 1.30 -15.72 -8.38
N THR A 567 1.31 -17.00 -8.71
CA THR A 567 2.39 -17.67 -9.44
C THR A 567 1.94 -18.00 -10.86
N GLY A 568 2.88 -18.17 -11.77
CA GLY A 568 2.61 -18.73 -13.10
C GLY A 568 2.02 -20.14 -12.99
N TYR A 569 1.44 -20.60 -14.07
CA TYR A 569 0.83 -21.94 -14.17
C TYR A 569 1.88 -23.04 -14.32
N GLY A 570 3.04 -22.73 -14.89
CA GLY A 570 4.10 -23.67 -15.21
C GLY A 570 3.92 -24.38 -16.54
N LEU A 571 5.02 -24.87 -17.09
CA LEU A 571 5.10 -25.39 -18.45
C LEU A 571 4.10 -26.52 -18.75
N GLU A 572 3.87 -27.43 -17.79
CA GLU A 572 2.92 -28.54 -17.96
C GLU A 572 1.48 -28.03 -18.19
N LYS A 573 1.02 -27.08 -17.35
CA LYS A 573 -0.33 -26.52 -17.49
C LYS A 573 -0.45 -25.61 -18.71
N LEU A 574 0.61 -24.89 -19.07
CA LEU A 574 0.66 -24.10 -20.31
C LEU A 574 0.47 -24.98 -21.55
N ARG A 575 1.09 -26.16 -21.58
CA ARG A 575 0.90 -27.11 -22.66
C ARG A 575 -0.49 -27.74 -22.65
N SER A 576 -0.90 -28.34 -21.53
CA SER A 576 -2.10 -29.14 -21.42
C SER A 576 -3.40 -28.36 -21.48
N LEU A 577 -3.46 -27.19 -20.90
CA LEU A 577 -4.68 -26.39 -20.83
C LEU A 577 -4.70 -25.22 -21.83
N PHE A 578 -3.58 -24.50 -21.98
CA PHE A 578 -3.51 -23.32 -22.85
C PHE A 578 -3.07 -23.65 -24.28
N GLY A 579 -2.64 -24.88 -24.52
CA GLY A 579 -2.29 -25.38 -25.87
C GLY A 579 -0.98 -24.82 -26.44
N TYR A 580 -0.05 -24.39 -25.58
CA TYR A 580 1.27 -23.98 -26.05
C TYR A 580 2.12 -25.19 -26.47
N GLU A 581 2.76 -25.07 -27.63
CA GLU A 581 3.73 -26.06 -28.16
C GLU A 581 5.15 -25.62 -27.82
N LEU A 582 5.59 -25.82 -26.56
CA LEU A 582 6.86 -25.36 -26.05
C LEU A 582 7.60 -26.49 -25.33
N ASP A 583 8.90 -26.59 -25.51
CA ASP A 583 9.76 -27.50 -24.76
C ASP A 583 10.27 -26.88 -23.45
N GLU A 584 10.47 -25.57 -23.44
CA GLU A 584 10.90 -24.77 -22.30
C GLU A 584 10.22 -23.40 -22.30
N MET A 585 10.33 -22.67 -21.20
CA MET A 585 9.82 -21.30 -21.13
C MET A 585 10.59 -20.38 -22.07
N PRO A 586 9.91 -19.46 -22.79
CA PRO A 586 10.59 -18.49 -23.65
C PRO A 586 11.62 -17.65 -22.88
N ALA A 587 12.77 -17.43 -23.47
CA ALA A 587 13.81 -16.59 -22.86
C ALA A 587 13.43 -15.10 -22.87
N LYS A 588 12.63 -14.65 -23.86
CA LYS A 588 12.16 -13.27 -24.02
C LYS A 588 10.69 -13.25 -24.42
N GLY A 589 9.99 -12.17 -24.07
CA GLY A 589 8.64 -11.90 -24.56
C GLY A 589 8.66 -11.43 -26.02
N GLU A 590 7.55 -11.64 -26.70
CA GLU A 590 7.30 -11.14 -28.07
C GLU A 590 6.42 -9.91 -28.05
N GLU A 591 6.59 -9.01 -29.02
CA GLU A 591 5.71 -7.88 -29.21
C GLU A 591 4.38 -8.34 -29.82
N LEU A 592 3.27 -8.06 -29.12
CA LEU A 592 1.94 -8.40 -29.58
C LEU A 592 1.38 -7.32 -30.52
N PRO A 593 0.66 -7.68 -31.58
CA PRO A 593 -0.12 -6.72 -32.36
C PRO A 593 -1.16 -6.05 -31.46
N ILE A 594 -1.07 -4.72 -31.33
CA ILE A 594 -1.94 -3.94 -30.42
C ILE A 594 -3.41 -4.13 -30.81
N GLY A 595 -4.24 -4.45 -29.80
CA GLY A 595 -5.68 -4.67 -29.99
C GLY A 595 -6.04 -5.96 -30.71
N LYS A 596 -5.17 -6.98 -30.70
CA LYS A 596 -5.46 -8.30 -31.26
C LYS A 596 -5.51 -9.39 -30.19
N GLY A 597 -6.70 -9.98 -30.07
CA GLY A 597 -6.93 -11.19 -29.28
C GLY A 597 -6.54 -12.46 -30.03
N ARG A 598 -6.73 -13.60 -29.36
CA ARG A 598 -6.48 -14.94 -29.96
C ARG A 598 -7.59 -15.94 -29.59
N ILE A 599 -7.86 -16.89 -30.48
CA ILE A 599 -8.68 -18.05 -30.15
C ILE A 599 -7.76 -19.13 -29.58
N VAL A 600 -7.99 -19.50 -28.32
CA VAL A 600 -7.20 -20.50 -27.60
C VAL A 600 -7.78 -21.91 -27.77
N ARG A 601 -9.11 -22.01 -27.78
CA ARG A 601 -9.83 -23.26 -28.00
C ARG A 601 -10.91 -23.06 -29.04
N ARG A 602 -10.98 -23.98 -29.99
CA ARG A 602 -12.06 -24.03 -30.99
C ARG A 602 -13.16 -24.99 -30.55
N PRO A 603 -14.41 -24.78 -30.97
CA PRO A 603 -15.52 -25.64 -30.63
C PRO A 603 -15.40 -26.98 -31.34
N ARG A 604 -16.11 -27.99 -30.82
CA ARG A 604 -16.29 -29.27 -31.49
C ARG A 604 -16.99 -29.08 -32.85
N ALA A 605 -16.46 -29.67 -33.92
CA ALA A 605 -16.96 -29.45 -35.29
C ALA A 605 -18.42 -29.89 -35.50
N THR A 606 -18.87 -30.89 -34.73
CA THR A 606 -20.22 -31.47 -34.82
C THR A 606 -21.27 -30.74 -33.98
N ALA A 607 -20.88 -29.70 -33.26
CA ALA A 607 -21.77 -28.99 -32.33
C ALA A 607 -22.91 -28.27 -33.05
N ARG A 608 -24.12 -28.41 -32.50
CA ARG A 608 -25.34 -27.72 -32.97
C ARG A 608 -25.55 -26.42 -32.24
N GLN A 609 -25.17 -26.33 -30.97
CA GLN A 609 -25.20 -25.15 -30.15
C GLN A 609 -23.77 -24.61 -29.97
N LYS A 610 -23.54 -23.37 -30.33
CA LYS A 610 -22.20 -22.76 -30.28
C LYS A 610 -22.15 -21.60 -29.29
N ALA A 611 -21.33 -21.75 -28.25
CA ALA A 611 -21.03 -20.68 -27.31
C ALA A 611 -19.60 -20.19 -27.53
N VAL A 612 -19.38 -18.91 -27.24
CA VAL A 612 -18.04 -18.37 -27.08
C VAL A 612 -17.86 -17.76 -25.69
N ILE A 613 -16.74 -18.08 -25.05
CA ILE A 613 -16.26 -17.40 -23.83
C ILE A 613 -15.11 -16.49 -24.24
N LEU A 614 -15.35 -15.19 -24.21
CA LEU A 614 -14.35 -14.16 -24.48
C LEU A 614 -13.79 -13.66 -23.14
N SER A 615 -12.64 -14.16 -22.75
CA SER A 615 -12.02 -13.90 -21.46
C SER A 615 -10.96 -12.81 -21.53
N LEU A 616 -10.83 -12.03 -20.47
CA LEU A 616 -9.75 -11.06 -20.29
C LEU A 616 -8.93 -11.44 -19.04
N GLY A 617 -7.61 -11.58 -19.24
CA GLY A 617 -6.67 -11.89 -18.15
C GLY A 617 -6.81 -13.32 -17.61
N THR A 618 -6.46 -13.52 -16.35
CA THR A 618 -6.32 -14.85 -15.74
C THR A 618 -7.60 -15.66 -15.58
N ARG A 619 -8.78 -15.08 -15.88
CA ARG A 619 -10.03 -15.85 -15.96
C ARG A 619 -10.07 -16.77 -17.20
N LEU A 620 -9.04 -16.73 -18.05
CA LEU A 620 -8.91 -17.62 -19.19
C LEU A 620 -8.80 -19.10 -18.76
N ALA A 621 -8.00 -19.41 -17.74
CA ALA A 621 -7.85 -20.79 -17.25
C ALA A 621 -9.18 -21.41 -16.79
N PRO A 622 -9.96 -20.80 -15.85
CA PRO A 622 -11.27 -21.35 -15.50
C PRO A 622 -12.28 -21.35 -16.67
N SER A 623 -12.11 -20.46 -17.65
CA SER A 623 -12.92 -20.48 -18.89
C SER A 623 -12.63 -21.70 -19.77
N LEU A 624 -11.36 -22.08 -19.89
CA LEU A 624 -10.94 -23.30 -20.58
C LEU A 624 -11.43 -24.56 -19.87
N GLU A 625 -11.28 -24.60 -18.55
CA GLU A 625 -11.79 -25.72 -17.72
C GLU A 625 -13.33 -25.88 -17.87
N ALA A 626 -14.07 -24.75 -17.84
CA ALA A 626 -15.51 -24.74 -18.05
C ALA A 626 -15.90 -25.21 -19.45
N ALA A 627 -15.18 -24.82 -20.48
CA ALA A 627 -15.44 -25.23 -21.86
C ALA A 627 -15.23 -26.71 -22.07
N ILE A 628 -14.17 -27.30 -21.49
CA ILE A 628 -13.91 -28.75 -21.54
C ILE A 628 -15.06 -29.51 -20.88
N GLN A 629 -15.46 -29.15 -19.68
CA GLN A 629 -16.55 -29.80 -18.95
C GLN A 629 -17.90 -29.67 -19.68
N LEU A 630 -18.19 -28.52 -20.28
CA LEU A 630 -19.41 -28.28 -21.04
C LEU A 630 -19.52 -29.22 -22.23
N GLU A 631 -18.45 -29.43 -23.02
CA GLU A 631 -18.44 -30.30 -24.17
C GLU A 631 -18.43 -31.79 -23.80
N GLU A 632 -17.88 -32.18 -22.64
CA GLU A 632 -17.94 -33.52 -22.11
C GLU A 632 -19.36 -33.89 -21.67
N GLU A 633 -20.05 -32.99 -20.98
CA GLU A 633 -21.41 -33.20 -20.48
C GLU A 633 -22.50 -33.04 -21.56
N ASN A 634 -22.23 -32.20 -22.59
CA ASN A 634 -23.21 -31.87 -23.64
C ASN A 634 -22.65 -32.11 -25.05
N PRO A 635 -22.87 -33.29 -25.65
CA PRO A 635 -22.33 -33.66 -26.96
C PRO A 635 -22.71 -32.72 -28.12
N ASP A 636 -23.86 -32.07 -28.02
CA ASP A 636 -24.37 -31.13 -29.04
C ASP A 636 -23.81 -29.69 -28.87
N MET A 637 -23.10 -29.41 -27.78
CA MET A 637 -22.54 -28.08 -27.50
C MET A 637 -21.07 -28.01 -27.95
N GLY A 638 -20.71 -26.90 -28.56
CA GLY A 638 -19.34 -26.53 -28.87
C GLY A 638 -18.99 -25.19 -28.24
N VAL A 639 -17.85 -25.14 -27.58
CA VAL A 639 -17.43 -23.93 -26.84
C VAL A 639 -16.08 -23.41 -27.35
N THR A 640 -16.12 -22.25 -27.99
CA THR A 640 -14.92 -21.48 -28.32
C THR A 640 -14.45 -20.73 -27.07
N VAL A 641 -13.15 -20.74 -26.79
CA VAL A 641 -12.55 -19.85 -25.79
C VAL A 641 -11.55 -18.94 -26.48
N ALA A 642 -11.75 -17.63 -26.30
CA ALA A 642 -10.88 -16.60 -26.84
C ALA A 642 -10.30 -15.74 -25.72
N ASP A 643 -9.01 -15.42 -25.84
CA ASP A 643 -8.28 -14.50 -25.00
C ASP A 643 -8.31 -13.11 -25.65
N ALA A 644 -8.96 -12.17 -25.02
CA ALA A 644 -9.07 -10.81 -25.52
C ALA A 644 -7.75 -10.06 -25.48
N ARG A 645 -6.82 -10.41 -24.55
CA ARG A 645 -5.52 -9.74 -24.31
C ARG A 645 -5.63 -8.27 -23.98
N PHE A 646 -6.37 -7.50 -24.80
CA PHE A 646 -6.53 -6.07 -24.71
C PHE A 646 -7.95 -5.69 -24.30
N MET A 647 -8.09 -4.91 -23.26
CA MET A 647 -9.32 -4.20 -23.01
C MET A 647 -9.44 -3.00 -23.96
N LYS A 648 -8.30 -2.36 -24.25
CA LYS A 648 -8.25 -1.17 -25.08
C LYS A 648 -6.94 -1.12 -25.89
N PRO A 649 -7.01 -0.97 -27.24
CA PRO A 649 -8.24 -1.03 -28.03
C PRO A 649 -8.83 -2.47 -28.07
N LEU A 650 -10.14 -2.57 -28.26
CA LEU A 650 -10.81 -3.87 -28.50
C LEU A 650 -10.42 -4.46 -29.85
N ASP A 651 -10.32 -5.79 -29.94
CA ASP A 651 -10.28 -6.49 -31.23
C ASP A 651 -11.70 -6.59 -31.82
N VAL A 652 -12.13 -5.51 -32.45
CA VAL A 652 -13.47 -5.42 -33.05
C VAL A 652 -13.71 -6.45 -34.15
N GLU A 653 -12.68 -6.85 -34.90
CA GLU A 653 -12.77 -7.89 -35.94
C GLU A 653 -13.00 -9.26 -35.34
N LEU A 654 -12.27 -9.59 -34.27
CA LEU A 654 -12.48 -10.84 -33.55
C LEU A 654 -13.89 -10.89 -32.94
N ILE A 655 -14.35 -9.81 -32.30
CA ILE A 655 -15.68 -9.72 -31.70
C ILE A 655 -16.78 -9.90 -32.75
N ARG A 656 -16.68 -9.22 -33.91
CA ARG A 656 -17.63 -9.39 -35.03
C ARG A 656 -17.70 -10.84 -35.50
N ARG A 657 -16.55 -11.46 -35.76
CA ARG A 657 -16.46 -12.85 -36.20
C ARG A 657 -17.07 -13.79 -35.17
N LEU A 658 -16.72 -13.63 -33.88
CA LEU A 658 -17.26 -14.47 -32.82
C LEU A 658 -18.78 -14.30 -32.67
N ALA A 659 -19.31 -13.08 -32.83
CA ALA A 659 -20.73 -12.80 -32.78
C ALA A 659 -21.51 -13.45 -33.94
N GLN A 660 -20.89 -13.54 -35.14
CA GLN A 660 -21.50 -14.14 -36.31
C GLN A 660 -21.44 -15.69 -36.31
N GLU A 661 -20.41 -16.25 -35.69
CA GLU A 661 -20.15 -17.70 -35.68
C GLU A 661 -20.82 -18.45 -34.53
N HIS A 662 -21.39 -17.75 -33.52
CA HIS A 662 -21.90 -18.33 -32.28
C HIS A 662 -23.32 -17.84 -31.94
N ASP A 663 -24.06 -18.70 -31.19
CA ASP A 663 -25.41 -18.40 -30.71
C ASP A 663 -25.39 -17.63 -29.38
N ALA A 664 -24.32 -17.76 -28.64
CA ALA A 664 -24.14 -17.13 -27.32
C ALA A 664 -22.70 -16.68 -27.08
N MET A 665 -22.56 -15.51 -26.46
CA MET A 665 -21.26 -14.95 -26.04
C MET A 665 -21.29 -14.64 -24.53
N LEU A 666 -20.30 -15.15 -23.82
CA LEU A 666 -20.01 -14.83 -22.44
C LEU A 666 -18.71 -14.03 -22.38
N THR A 667 -18.72 -12.82 -21.85
CA THR A 667 -17.46 -12.11 -21.51
C THR A 667 -17.11 -12.37 -20.07
N VAL A 668 -15.83 -12.62 -19.75
CA VAL A 668 -15.39 -12.92 -18.38
C VAL A 668 -14.18 -12.05 -18.04
N GLU A 669 -14.32 -11.30 -16.96
CA GLU A 669 -13.25 -10.46 -16.41
C GLU A 669 -13.24 -10.43 -14.88
N GLU A 670 -12.12 -10.11 -14.29
CA GLU A 670 -11.95 -9.94 -12.86
C GLU A 670 -11.89 -8.44 -12.52
N ASN A 671 -13.03 -7.77 -12.70
CA ASN A 671 -13.18 -6.33 -12.47
C ASN A 671 -14.65 -6.01 -12.16
N ALA A 672 -14.89 -4.83 -11.57
CA ALA A 672 -16.24 -4.32 -11.33
C ALA A 672 -16.97 -4.01 -12.63
N VAL A 673 -18.28 -3.74 -12.55
CA VAL A 673 -19.11 -3.33 -13.67
C VAL A 673 -18.53 -2.07 -14.35
N GLY A 674 -18.64 -1.98 -15.68
CA GLY A 674 -18.05 -0.89 -16.49
C GLY A 674 -16.68 -1.20 -17.07
N GLY A 675 -16.12 -2.39 -16.83
CA GLY A 675 -14.86 -2.86 -17.41
C GLY A 675 -15.00 -3.40 -18.83
N PHE A 676 -14.25 -4.48 -19.13
CA PHE A 676 -14.13 -5.08 -20.46
C PHE A 676 -15.46 -5.49 -21.07
N GLY A 677 -16.29 -6.24 -20.31
CA GLY A 677 -17.59 -6.71 -20.80
C GLY A 677 -18.54 -5.56 -21.19
N ALA A 678 -18.50 -4.44 -20.45
CA ALA A 678 -19.27 -3.25 -20.79
C ALA A 678 -18.80 -2.62 -22.09
N HIS A 679 -17.49 -2.55 -22.34
CA HIS A 679 -16.92 -2.04 -23.61
C HIS A 679 -17.25 -2.95 -24.80
N VAL A 680 -17.24 -4.28 -24.61
CA VAL A 680 -17.67 -5.23 -25.65
C VAL A 680 -19.15 -5.04 -25.96
N LEU A 681 -20.04 -4.97 -24.95
CA LEU A 681 -21.46 -4.73 -25.15
C LEU A 681 -21.71 -3.39 -25.86
N HIS A 682 -21.06 -2.32 -25.42
CA HIS A 682 -21.17 -1.00 -26.06
C HIS A 682 -20.78 -1.06 -27.54
N PHE A 683 -19.67 -1.72 -27.86
CA PHE A 683 -19.27 -1.93 -29.25
C PHE A 683 -20.30 -2.73 -30.03
N MET A 684 -20.79 -3.86 -29.51
CA MET A 684 -21.75 -4.73 -30.21
C MET A 684 -23.07 -4.04 -30.49
N VAL A 685 -23.55 -3.18 -29.60
CA VAL A 685 -24.77 -2.36 -29.81
C VAL A 685 -24.53 -1.33 -30.89
N LEU A 686 -23.43 -0.59 -30.86
CA LEU A 686 -23.13 0.45 -31.86
C LEU A 686 -22.87 -0.14 -33.26
N ASP A 687 -22.35 -1.36 -33.34
CA ASP A 687 -22.05 -2.07 -34.59
C ASP A 687 -23.27 -2.85 -35.13
N GLY A 688 -24.41 -2.83 -34.43
CA GLY A 688 -25.67 -3.50 -34.83
C GLY A 688 -25.64 -5.02 -34.71
N LEU A 689 -24.64 -5.61 -34.03
CA LEU A 689 -24.46 -7.06 -33.91
C LEU A 689 -25.56 -7.73 -33.07
N MET A 690 -26.36 -6.95 -32.36
CA MET A 690 -27.44 -7.45 -31.50
C MET A 690 -28.85 -7.18 -32.08
N ASP A 691 -28.96 -6.49 -33.22
CA ASP A 691 -30.24 -6.00 -33.77
C ASP A 691 -31.16 -7.13 -34.23
N ASP A 692 -30.61 -8.22 -34.73
CA ASP A 692 -31.36 -9.38 -35.20
C ASP A 692 -31.73 -10.40 -34.10
N GLY A 693 -31.27 -10.15 -32.88
CA GLY A 693 -31.57 -10.99 -31.70
C GLY A 693 -30.98 -12.41 -31.76
N LYS A 694 -30.09 -12.72 -32.72
CA LYS A 694 -29.51 -14.06 -32.88
C LYS A 694 -28.52 -14.39 -31.78
N ILE A 695 -27.64 -13.47 -31.43
CA ILE A 695 -26.65 -13.71 -30.40
C ILE A 695 -27.14 -13.26 -29.02
N LYS A 696 -27.02 -14.14 -28.03
CA LYS A 696 -27.27 -13.85 -26.63
C LYS A 696 -25.96 -13.49 -25.94
N VAL A 697 -25.87 -12.33 -25.29
CA VAL A 697 -24.65 -11.87 -24.64
C VAL A 697 -24.83 -11.72 -23.14
N ARG A 698 -23.85 -12.16 -22.35
CA ARG A 698 -23.81 -11.98 -20.89
C ARG A 698 -22.38 -11.60 -20.45
N PRO A 699 -22.19 -10.48 -19.73
CA PRO A 699 -20.94 -10.20 -19.05
C PRO A 699 -20.91 -10.91 -17.68
N MET A 700 -19.77 -11.47 -17.35
CA MET A 700 -19.42 -11.93 -16.00
C MET A 700 -18.34 -11.01 -15.43
N VAL A 701 -18.68 -10.34 -14.36
CA VAL A 701 -17.88 -9.34 -13.64
C VAL A 701 -17.99 -9.60 -12.14
N LEU A 702 -17.19 -8.89 -11.33
CA LEU A 702 -17.36 -8.90 -9.88
C LEU A 702 -18.77 -8.36 -9.51
N PRO A 703 -19.41 -8.92 -8.48
CA PRO A 703 -20.71 -8.46 -8.01
C PRO A 703 -20.63 -7.02 -7.46
N ASP A 704 -21.77 -6.34 -7.40
CA ASP A 704 -21.91 -4.99 -6.83
C ASP A 704 -21.85 -5.03 -5.28
N THR A 705 -20.76 -5.63 -4.78
CA THR A 705 -20.48 -5.73 -3.34
C THR A 705 -18.97 -5.88 -3.13
N PHE A 706 -18.48 -5.45 -1.98
CA PHE A 706 -17.07 -5.66 -1.62
C PHE A 706 -16.87 -7.10 -1.12
N ILE A 707 -15.99 -7.84 -1.80
CA ILE A 707 -15.59 -9.20 -1.42
C ILE A 707 -14.65 -9.10 -0.21
N GLU A 708 -14.95 -9.84 0.83
CA GLU A 708 -14.18 -9.82 2.08
C GLU A 708 -12.85 -10.61 1.97
N ALA A 709 -12.02 -10.51 3.04
CA ALA A 709 -10.77 -11.25 3.12
C ALA A 709 -11.02 -12.77 3.13
N GLY A 710 -10.19 -13.51 2.42
CA GLY A 710 -10.27 -14.97 2.32
C GLY A 710 -9.11 -15.50 1.47
N THR A 711 -9.16 -16.74 1.03
CA THR A 711 -8.30 -17.22 -0.07
C THR A 711 -8.83 -16.71 -1.40
N GLN A 712 -7.98 -16.55 -2.40
CA GLN A 712 -8.45 -16.14 -3.74
C GLN A 712 -9.48 -17.13 -4.31
N THR A 713 -9.35 -18.43 -4.02
CA THR A 713 -10.32 -19.45 -4.48
C THR A 713 -11.69 -19.22 -3.85
N GLU A 714 -11.79 -19.01 -2.53
CA GLU A 714 -13.05 -18.66 -1.86
C GLU A 714 -13.64 -17.37 -2.43
N GLN A 715 -12.81 -16.37 -2.69
CA GLN A 715 -13.25 -15.10 -3.26
C GLN A 715 -13.79 -15.24 -4.68
N TYR A 716 -13.20 -16.11 -5.53
CA TYR A 716 -13.74 -16.38 -6.87
C TYR A 716 -15.05 -17.17 -6.82
N GLU A 717 -15.22 -18.06 -5.84
CA GLU A 717 -16.50 -18.73 -5.62
C GLU A 717 -17.58 -17.73 -5.18
N GLU A 718 -17.27 -16.87 -4.21
CA GLU A 718 -18.19 -15.81 -3.75
C GLU A 718 -18.53 -14.82 -4.88
N ALA A 719 -17.54 -14.45 -5.69
CA ALA A 719 -17.72 -13.55 -6.83
C ALA A 719 -18.48 -14.17 -8.01
N GLY A 720 -18.70 -15.47 -8.01
CA GLY A 720 -19.33 -16.16 -9.15
C GLY A 720 -18.45 -16.24 -10.39
N LEU A 721 -17.12 -16.28 -10.23
CA LEU A 721 -16.13 -16.28 -11.32
C LEU A 721 -15.28 -17.57 -11.39
N SER A 722 -15.67 -18.63 -10.70
CA SER A 722 -15.05 -19.97 -10.83
C SER A 722 -15.49 -20.68 -12.11
N SER A 723 -14.78 -21.75 -12.49
CA SER A 723 -15.12 -22.56 -13.67
C SER A 723 -16.54 -23.11 -13.62
N GLY A 724 -17.03 -23.53 -12.44
CA GLY A 724 -18.40 -23.97 -12.23
C GLY A 724 -19.45 -22.88 -12.51
N HIS A 725 -19.19 -21.65 -12.09
CA HIS A 725 -20.09 -20.51 -12.35
C HIS A 725 -20.08 -20.10 -13.83
N ILE A 726 -18.90 -20.12 -14.48
CA ILE A 726 -18.75 -19.85 -15.91
C ILE A 726 -19.56 -20.91 -16.70
N ARG A 727 -19.39 -22.19 -16.38
CA ARG A 727 -20.15 -23.30 -16.97
C ARG A 727 -21.66 -23.10 -16.82
N ALA A 728 -22.12 -22.84 -15.61
CA ALA A 728 -23.53 -22.60 -15.34
C ALA A 728 -24.09 -21.39 -16.12
N SER A 729 -23.28 -20.33 -16.29
CA SER A 729 -23.67 -19.14 -17.04
C SER A 729 -23.81 -19.40 -18.53
N VAL A 730 -22.95 -20.23 -19.12
CA VAL A 730 -23.10 -20.67 -20.53
C VAL A 730 -24.39 -21.48 -20.69
N LEU A 731 -24.66 -22.47 -19.84
CA LEU A 731 -25.87 -23.28 -19.92
C LEU A 731 -27.14 -22.41 -19.85
N ARG A 732 -27.20 -21.43 -18.97
CA ARG A 732 -28.35 -20.49 -18.85
C ARG A 732 -28.59 -19.66 -20.10
N LEU A 733 -27.60 -19.45 -20.95
CA LEU A 733 -27.80 -18.76 -22.23
C LEU A 733 -28.61 -19.59 -23.24
N PHE A 734 -28.58 -20.92 -23.11
CA PHE A 734 -29.33 -21.84 -23.97
C PHE A 734 -30.67 -22.24 -23.32
N ASP A 735 -30.74 -22.36 -22.00
CA ASP A 735 -32.00 -22.57 -21.29
C ASP A 735 -32.81 -21.27 -21.29
N GLN A 736 -34.07 -21.33 -21.75
CA GLN A 736 -34.97 -20.18 -21.79
C GLN A 736 -35.49 -19.77 -20.39
N THR A 737 -34.88 -20.24 -19.33
CA THR A 737 -35.25 -19.91 -17.94
C THR A 737 -34.86 -18.46 -17.66
N PRO A 738 -35.80 -17.61 -17.14
CA PRO A 738 -35.46 -16.25 -16.75
C PRO A 738 -34.30 -16.25 -15.74
N VAL A 739 -33.33 -15.38 -15.95
CA VAL A 739 -32.25 -15.14 -14.97
C VAL A 739 -32.92 -14.79 -13.65
N PRO A 740 -32.68 -15.51 -12.54
CA PRO A 740 -33.05 -15.00 -11.24
C PRO A 740 -32.35 -13.66 -11.10
N THR A 741 -33.11 -12.60 -10.94
CA THR A 741 -32.55 -11.29 -10.54
C THR A 741 -31.62 -11.59 -9.39
N MET A 742 -30.34 -11.20 -9.49
CA MET A 742 -29.41 -11.32 -8.39
C MET A 742 -30.08 -10.67 -7.18
N THR A 743 -30.63 -11.51 -6.31
CA THR A 743 -31.18 -11.06 -5.05
C THR A 743 -29.97 -10.48 -4.33
N GLN A 744 -30.01 -9.16 -4.16
CA GLN A 744 -29.16 -8.50 -3.18
C GLN A 744 -29.17 -9.38 -1.94
N SER A 745 -28.01 -9.98 -1.63
CA SER A 745 -27.87 -10.75 -0.41
C SER A 745 -28.39 -9.85 0.71
N ARG A 746 -29.44 -10.32 1.39
CA ARG A 746 -29.98 -9.62 2.56
C ARG A 746 -28.81 -9.37 3.48
N ALA A 747 -28.48 -8.10 3.68
CA ALA A 747 -27.62 -7.70 4.76
C ALA A 747 -28.15 -8.38 6.03
N PRO A 748 -27.32 -8.99 6.88
CA PRO A 748 -27.77 -9.47 8.17
C PRO A 748 -28.43 -8.28 8.87
N ALA A 749 -29.64 -8.48 9.34
CA ALA A 749 -30.36 -7.50 10.13
C ALA A 749 -29.47 -7.11 11.33
N VAL A 750 -29.25 -5.80 11.49
CA VAL A 750 -28.54 -5.18 12.59
C VAL A 750 -29.25 -5.44 13.90
#